data_d5934380d3b37154e85d18b860c7a50b
#
_entry.id   d5934380d3b37154e85d18b860c7a50b
#
_cell.length_a   1.000
_cell.length_b   1.000
_cell.length_c   1.000
_cell.angle_alpha   90.00
_cell.angle_beta   90.00
_cell.angle_gamma   90.00
#
_symmetry.space_group_name_H-M   'P 1'
#
loop_
_entity.id
_entity.type
_entity.pdbx_description
1 polymer ?
#
loop_
_entity_poly.entity_id
_entity_poly.type
_entity_poly.pdbx_seq_one_letter_code
_entity_poly.pdbx_strand_id
1 'polypeptide(L)'
;MIQMPKKNKFMNRGAAILSICFALFFFVILGRMAYIQITGKADGEVLATKATEQHEKKRTIEARRGSILDRNGKVIAEDTATYKLIAILDKKMTTDVKHPQHVVDKEKTAEALSKVINLDKADILDILNKDAKQVEFGSAGRDITYSQKQKIEKMKLPGISFLRDTKRYYPNGIFASNLIGYAEVDQDTNEISGAMGLEKVLDKYLKERDGYVTYESDKSGWELPNSKNKITAPKNGDNVYLTIDQKIQTFLEDSMSKVAQKYNPKKIMAAVVDPKTGKVLAMGQRPSFDPNKRDVTNYYNDLISYAYEPGSTMKIFTLAAAMQENVFNANEQYKSGTYKVGGGKVYDHNRGVGWGPISFKDGVLRSSNVAFAKLANEKLGFDRYNEYLHKFGFYQKTGIDLPGEASSKMNFKYDYDKASTAYGQASAVTPIQQLEAATAVANDGKMMKPYVIDHIVDPDTKKTVYQNKPESAGTPISASTAKNVRNILGDVVSSDIGTGRPYKIEGFDVAGKTGTAQIAGTNGYLKGQDNYIFSFMGMAPKDNPELLIYVAVQQPQLEGDETGSDPVSEIFNPTMKNSLHYLNIEPTEKSNSDKEETKAQTMPDLTDQTVTAAQKKAKEENLTPIVIGSDVAVKEQYPKADEEVLTNQKVFLKTGGKIKMPDMTGWSRREVLQYGELAGIHIEVNGQGYAVSQSIKKDKEIKDKTVIKVKFKNPD
;
A
#
# COMPACT_ATOMS: atom_id res chain seq x y z
N MET A 1 -109.24 -23.52 -13.99
CA MET A 1 -108.51 -24.82 -14.19
C MET A 1 -107.09 -24.48 -14.60
N ILE A 2 -106.14 -24.51 -13.68
CA ILE A 2 -104.71 -24.27 -13.95
C ILE A 2 -104.13 -25.63 -14.36
N GLN A 3 -103.78 -25.82 -15.64
CA GLN A 3 -103.06 -26.97 -16.13
C GLN A 3 -101.64 -27.05 -15.49
N MET A 4 -101.43 -28.11 -14.71
CA MET A 4 -100.08 -28.43 -14.22
C MET A 4 -99.21 -28.87 -15.39
N PRO A 5 -97.96 -28.36 -15.52
CA PRO A 5 -97.09 -28.78 -16.61
C PRO A 5 -96.67 -30.24 -16.47
N LYS A 6 -96.77 -31.04 -17.55
CA LYS A 6 -96.34 -32.44 -17.63
C LYS A 6 -94.85 -32.54 -17.16
N LYS A 7 -94.63 -33.37 -16.15
CA LYS A 7 -93.24 -33.67 -15.67
C LYS A 7 -92.42 -34.32 -16.77
N ASN A 8 -91.47 -33.59 -17.28
CA ASN A 8 -90.54 -34.07 -18.30
C ASN A 8 -89.56 -35.05 -17.68
N LYS A 9 -89.69 -36.36 -17.90
CA LYS A 9 -88.87 -37.44 -17.34
C LYS A 9 -87.35 -37.32 -17.68
N PHE A 10 -87.03 -36.72 -18.84
CA PHE A 10 -85.65 -36.52 -19.25
C PHE A 10 -84.99 -35.38 -18.46
N MET A 11 -85.75 -34.32 -18.15
CA MET A 11 -85.23 -33.20 -17.36
C MET A 11 -84.94 -33.61 -15.90
N ASN A 12 -85.78 -34.48 -15.33
CA ASN A 12 -85.51 -35.00 -13.97
C ASN A 12 -84.35 -35.99 -13.90
N ARG A 13 -84.14 -36.80 -14.99
CA ARG A 13 -82.90 -37.62 -15.09
C ARG A 13 -81.65 -36.80 -15.27
N GLY A 14 -81.68 -35.76 -16.08
CA GLY A 14 -80.53 -34.81 -16.26
C GLY A 14 -80.19 -34.08 -14.95
N ALA A 15 -81.23 -33.61 -14.23
CA ALA A 15 -81.04 -32.99 -12.91
C ALA A 15 -80.48 -33.96 -11.86
N ALA A 16 -80.93 -35.23 -11.86
CA ALA A 16 -80.36 -36.22 -10.94
C ALA A 16 -78.89 -36.55 -11.26
N ILE A 17 -78.55 -36.72 -12.54
CA ILE A 17 -77.16 -36.96 -12.95
C ILE A 17 -76.28 -35.77 -12.56
N LEU A 18 -76.77 -34.54 -12.82
CA LEU A 18 -75.99 -33.32 -12.45
C LEU A 18 -75.77 -33.22 -10.94
N SER A 19 -76.83 -33.55 -10.13
CA SER A 19 -76.75 -33.60 -8.66
C SER A 19 -75.73 -34.63 -8.17
N ILE A 20 -75.70 -35.83 -8.79
CA ILE A 20 -74.72 -36.85 -8.48
C ILE A 20 -73.30 -36.39 -8.83
N CYS A 21 -73.10 -35.72 -10.00
CA CYS A 21 -71.83 -35.18 -10.39
C CYS A 21 -71.35 -34.07 -9.39
N PHE A 22 -72.21 -33.17 -8.96
CA PHE A 22 -71.93 -32.21 -7.93
C PHE A 22 -71.58 -32.83 -6.58
N ALA A 23 -72.33 -33.85 -6.18
CA ALA A 23 -72.08 -34.58 -4.92
C ALA A 23 -70.74 -35.30 -4.97
N LEU A 24 -70.39 -35.96 -6.09
CA LEU A 24 -69.09 -36.59 -6.31
C LEU A 24 -67.97 -35.56 -6.27
N PHE A 25 -68.13 -34.43 -6.98
CA PHE A 25 -67.14 -33.34 -6.98
C PHE A 25 -66.97 -32.78 -5.57
N PHE A 26 -68.04 -32.58 -4.82
CA PHE A 26 -68.02 -32.16 -3.42
C PHE A 26 -67.23 -33.12 -2.51
N PHE A 27 -67.50 -34.46 -2.66
CA PHE A 27 -66.72 -35.45 -1.92
C PHE A 27 -65.23 -35.50 -2.31
N VAL A 28 -64.88 -35.27 -3.57
CA VAL A 28 -63.51 -35.18 -4.00
C VAL A 28 -62.84 -33.97 -3.35
N ILE A 29 -63.48 -32.80 -3.30
CA ILE A 29 -63.01 -31.62 -2.61
C ILE A 29 -62.79 -31.84 -1.12
N LEU A 30 -63.83 -32.44 -0.45
CA LEU A 30 -63.75 -32.80 0.95
C LEU A 30 -62.64 -33.79 1.25
N GLY A 31 -62.45 -34.81 0.42
CA GLY A 31 -61.38 -35.78 0.53
C GLY A 31 -60.01 -35.12 0.37
N ARG A 32 -59.90 -34.19 -0.58
CA ARG A 32 -58.64 -33.39 -0.77
C ARG A 32 -58.39 -32.47 0.42
N MET A 33 -59.39 -31.78 0.95
CA MET A 33 -59.28 -30.97 2.15
C MET A 33 -58.83 -31.76 3.38
N ALA A 34 -59.49 -32.93 3.60
CA ALA A 34 -59.11 -33.84 4.68
C ALA A 34 -57.70 -34.38 4.52
N TYR A 35 -57.30 -34.72 3.29
CA TYR A 35 -55.91 -35.14 2.98
C TYR A 35 -54.91 -34.02 3.33
N ILE A 36 -55.18 -32.79 2.90
CA ILE A 36 -54.32 -31.63 3.20
C ILE A 36 -54.23 -31.37 4.71
N GLN A 37 -55.36 -31.46 5.43
CA GLN A 37 -55.43 -31.25 6.88
C GLN A 37 -54.66 -32.33 7.67
N ILE A 38 -54.75 -33.59 7.26
CA ILE A 38 -54.12 -34.72 7.94
C ILE A 38 -52.61 -34.78 7.61
N THR A 39 -52.25 -34.56 6.35
CA THR A 39 -50.86 -34.71 5.91
C THR A 39 -50.04 -33.42 6.00
N GLY A 40 -50.69 -32.24 6.08
CA GLY A 40 -50.04 -30.93 5.99
C GLY A 40 -49.40 -30.68 4.64
N LYS A 41 -49.71 -31.49 3.59
CA LYS A 41 -49.11 -31.40 2.27
C LYS A 41 -50.13 -31.04 1.20
N ALA A 42 -49.76 -30.13 0.30
CA ALA A 42 -50.50 -29.85 -0.93
C ALA A 42 -49.50 -29.88 -2.11
N ASP A 43 -49.91 -30.58 -3.19
CA ASP A 43 -49.13 -30.69 -4.43
C ASP A 43 -47.71 -31.23 -4.23
N GLY A 44 -47.48 -32.07 -3.23
CA GLY A 44 -46.19 -32.66 -2.88
C GLY A 44 -45.33 -31.85 -1.92
N GLU A 45 -45.73 -30.63 -1.59
CA GLU A 45 -44.98 -29.73 -0.69
C GLU A 45 -45.63 -29.67 0.70
N VAL A 46 -44.80 -29.52 1.74
CA VAL A 46 -45.24 -29.31 3.13
C VAL A 46 -45.69 -27.86 3.29
N LEU A 47 -46.97 -27.62 3.57
CA LEU A 47 -47.54 -26.28 3.66
C LEU A 47 -46.90 -25.42 4.75
N ALA A 48 -46.52 -26.03 5.88
CA ALA A 48 -45.84 -25.31 6.96
C ALA A 48 -44.47 -24.76 6.49
N THR A 49 -43.69 -25.56 5.75
CA THR A 49 -42.41 -25.12 5.20
C THR A 49 -42.59 -23.97 4.21
N LYS A 50 -43.59 -24.12 3.31
CA LYS A 50 -43.88 -23.09 2.31
C LYS A 50 -44.39 -21.78 2.92
N ALA A 51 -45.19 -21.88 3.98
CA ALA A 51 -45.65 -20.72 4.75
C ALA A 51 -44.47 -20.02 5.45
N THR A 52 -43.58 -20.81 6.06
CA THR A 52 -42.36 -20.28 6.68
C THR A 52 -41.51 -19.57 5.64
N GLU A 53 -41.25 -20.18 4.48
CA GLU A 53 -40.45 -19.55 3.39
C GLU A 53 -41.08 -18.26 2.85
N GLN A 54 -42.43 -18.15 2.81
CA GLN A 54 -43.10 -16.93 2.38
C GLN A 54 -43.07 -15.80 3.40
N HIS A 55 -43.04 -16.12 4.68
CA HIS A 55 -43.10 -15.15 5.78
C HIS A 55 -41.73 -14.86 6.38
N GLU A 56 -40.74 -15.77 6.26
CA GLU A 56 -39.37 -15.53 6.69
C GLU A 56 -38.68 -14.53 5.77
N LYS A 57 -38.19 -13.46 6.35
CA LYS A 57 -37.29 -12.46 5.68
C LYS A 57 -35.95 -12.45 6.36
N LYS A 58 -34.94 -12.16 5.57
CA LYS A 58 -33.58 -11.99 6.08
C LYS A 58 -33.17 -10.54 5.88
N ARG A 59 -32.64 -9.94 6.94
CA ARG A 59 -31.95 -8.62 6.88
C ARG A 59 -30.49 -8.84 7.21
N THR A 60 -29.62 -8.44 6.29
CA THR A 60 -28.15 -8.55 6.46
C THR A 60 -27.68 -7.65 7.58
N ILE A 61 -26.76 -8.17 8.39
CA ILE A 61 -25.92 -7.43 9.32
C ILE A 61 -24.55 -7.38 8.66
N GLU A 62 -24.17 -6.23 8.14
CA GLU A 62 -22.90 -6.06 7.44
C GLU A 62 -21.72 -6.30 8.37
N ALA A 63 -20.76 -7.12 7.94
CA ALA A 63 -19.43 -7.25 8.52
C ALA A 63 -18.47 -6.29 7.81
N ARG A 64 -17.25 -6.19 8.30
CA ARG A 64 -16.19 -5.34 7.71
C ARG A 64 -15.00 -6.19 7.35
N ARG A 65 -14.42 -5.93 6.18
CA ARG A 65 -13.14 -6.49 5.80
C ARG A 65 -12.06 -6.00 6.77
N GLY A 66 -11.14 -6.89 7.17
CA GLY A 66 -10.07 -6.57 8.08
C GLY A 66 -9.19 -5.42 7.57
N SER A 67 -8.71 -4.59 8.46
CA SER A 67 -7.80 -3.50 8.12
C SER A 67 -6.36 -3.98 7.96
N ILE A 68 -5.60 -3.36 7.06
CA ILE A 68 -4.14 -3.49 6.99
C ILE A 68 -3.55 -2.28 7.70
N LEU A 69 -2.72 -2.52 8.68
CA LEU A 69 -2.17 -1.52 9.60
C LEU A 69 -0.64 -1.54 9.54
N ASP A 70 -0.02 -0.40 9.80
CA ASP A 70 1.43 -0.32 9.99
C ASP A 70 1.84 -0.89 11.37
N ARG A 71 3.15 -0.93 11.65
CA ARG A 71 3.69 -1.43 12.92
C ARG A 71 3.17 -0.68 14.16
N ASN A 72 2.67 0.54 14.00
CA ASN A 72 2.17 1.41 15.06
C ASN A 72 0.63 1.43 15.11
N GLY A 73 -0.05 0.57 14.32
CA GLY A 73 -1.50 0.51 14.25
C GLY A 73 -2.16 1.61 13.39
N LYS A 74 -1.38 2.33 12.57
CA LYS A 74 -1.93 3.32 11.63
C LYS A 74 -2.48 2.63 10.39
N VAL A 75 -3.60 3.12 9.89
CA VAL A 75 -4.31 2.53 8.76
C VAL A 75 -3.51 2.70 7.45
N ILE A 76 -3.30 1.59 6.76
CA ILE A 76 -2.78 1.53 5.39
C ILE A 76 -3.90 1.22 4.41
N ALA A 77 -4.80 0.29 4.77
CA ALA A 77 -5.99 -0.06 4.00
C ALA A 77 -7.15 -0.38 4.93
N GLU A 78 -8.32 0.19 4.66
CA GLU A 78 -9.55 -0.06 5.41
C GLU A 78 -10.77 0.07 4.51
N ASP A 79 -11.92 -0.35 5.01
CA ASP A 79 -13.18 -0.14 4.34
C ASP A 79 -13.76 1.23 4.68
N THR A 80 -14.25 1.93 3.66
CA THR A 80 -14.95 3.20 3.82
C THR A 80 -16.36 3.14 3.23
N ALA A 81 -17.28 3.87 3.87
CA ALA A 81 -18.65 3.93 3.40
C ALA A 81 -18.76 4.72 2.09
N THR A 82 -19.45 4.14 1.13
CA THR A 82 -19.83 4.75 -0.14
C THR A 82 -21.33 4.58 -0.36
N TYR A 83 -21.81 4.98 -1.52
CA TYR A 83 -23.19 4.82 -1.91
C TYR A 83 -23.29 4.29 -3.34
N LYS A 84 -24.28 3.44 -3.55
CA LYS A 84 -24.69 2.98 -4.87
C LYS A 84 -25.91 3.78 -5.30
N LEU A 85 -25.82 4.41 -6.45
CA LEU A 85 -26.92 5.15 -7.06
C LEU A 85 -27.90 4.20 -7.75
N ILE A 86 -29.18 4.31 -7.41
CA ILE A 86 -30.26 3.56 -8.03
C ILE A 86 -31.34 4.49 -8.56
N ALA A 87 -32.03 4.04 -9.61
CA ALA A 87 -33.23 4.71 -10.14
C ALA A 87 -34.43 3.76 -10.08
N ILE A 88 -35.48 4.20 -9.45
CA ILE A 88 -36.77 3.48 -9.34
C ILE A 88 -37.61 3.84 -10.56
N LEU A 89 -37.98 2.87 -11.38
CA LEU A 89 -38.75 3.05 -12.61
C LEU A 89 -40.21 2.61 -12.43
N ASP A 90 -40.51 1.77 -11.43
CA ASP A 90 -41.87 1.25 -11.18
C ASP A 90 -42.79 2.37 -10.67
N LYS A 91 -43.74 2.76 -11.50
CA LYS A 91 -44.78 3.78 -11.20
C LYS A 91 -45.64 3.40 -9.98
N LYS A 92 -45.76 2.12 -9.66
CA LYS A 92 -46.53 1.63 -8.49
C LYS A 92 -45.90 2.03 -7.16
N MET A 93 -44.64 2.41 -7.14
CA MET A 93 -43.95 2.91 -5.95
C MET A 93 -44.42 4.31 -5.53
N THR A 94 -45.07 5.05 -6.43
CA THR A 94 -45.62 6.38 -6.13
C THR A 94 -47.02 6.25 -5.54
N THR A 95 -47.14 6.51 -4.25
CA THR A 95 -48.42 6.54 -3.53
C THR A 95 -49.01 7.97 -3.46
N ASP A 96 -48.19 8.99 -3.55
CA ASP A 96 -48.58 10.41 -3.60
C ASP A 96 -48.07 11.04 -4.90
N VAL A 97 -49.01 11.48 -5.74
CA VAL A 97 -48.70 12.11 -7.05
C VAL A 97 -47.93 13.41 -6.90
N LYS A 98 -48.07 14.12 -5.75
CA LYS A 98 -47.29 15.33 -5.49
C LYS A 98 -45.83 15.06 -5.13
N HIS A 99 -45.52 13.86 -4.66
CA HIS A 99 -44.18 13.43 -4.28
C HIS A 99 -43.84 12.08 -4.95
N PRO A 100 -43.61 12.08 -6.29
CA PRO A 100 -43.37 10.84 -7.01
C PRO A 100 -42.08 10.14 -6.56
N GLN A 101 -42.18 8.84 -6.33
CA GLN A 101 -41.06 7.99 -5.90
C GLN A 101 -40.49 7.15 -7.04
N HIS A 102 -40.82 7.47 -8.29
CA HIS A 102 -40.24 6.90 -9.49
C HIS A 102 -39.72 8.00 -10.41
N VAL A 103 -38.83 7.66 -11.35
CA VAL A 103 -38.30 8.59 -12.33
C VAL A 103 -39.42 9.05 -13.26
N VAL A 104 -39.80 10.33 -13.18
CA VAL A 104 -40.88 10.92 -13.99
C VAL A 104 -40.34 11.45 -15.32
N ASP A 105 -39.25 12.20 -15.28
CA ASP A 105 -38.61 12.80 -16.44
C ASP A 105 -37.21 12.20 -16.64
N LYS A 106 -37.13 11.25 -17.57
CA LYS A 106 -35.88 10.52 -17.85
C LYS A 106 -34.82 11.40 -18.49
N GLU A 107 -35.22 12.31 -19.38
CA GLU A 107 -34.30 13.24 -20.07
C GLU A 107 -33.61 14.20 -19.07
N LYS A 108 -34.43 14.87 -18.24
CA LYS A 108 -33.94 15.79 -17.20
C LYS A 108 -33.09 15.05 -16.17
N THR A 109 -33.49 13.84 -15.78
CA THR A 109 -32.73 13.01 -14.84
C THR A 109 -31.37 12.62 -15.41
N ALA A 110 -31.32 12.19 -16.69
CA ALA A 110 -30.07 11.83 -17.36
C ALA A 110 -29.13 13.03 -17.51
N GLU A 111 -29.63 14.19 -17.91
CA GLU A 111 -28.85 15.41 -18.03
C GLU A 111 -28.29 15.87 -16.68
N ALA A 112 -29.06 15.74 -15.61
CA ALA A 112 -28.63 16.12 -14.27
C ALA A 112 -27.55 15.16 -13.73
N LEU A 113 -27.72 13.85 -13.88
CA LEU A 113 -26.80 12.85 -13.41
C LEU A 113 -25.48 12.85 -14.17
N SER A 114 -25.48 13.09 -15.50
CA SER A 114 -24.24 13.15 -16.31
C SER A 114 -23.28 14.26 -15.87
N LYS A 115 -23.75 15.26 -15.14
CA LYS A 115 -22.91 16.33 -14.55
C LYS A 115 -22.17 15.91 -13.26
N VAL A 116 -22.52 14.76 -12.67
CA VAL A 116 -22.01 14.34 -11.37
C VAL A 116 -21.34 12.95 -11.41
N ILE A 117 -21.93 12.02 -12.17
CA ILE A 117 -21.36 10.68 -12.37
C ILE A 117 -20.61 10.64 -13.70
N ASN A 118 -19.59 9.79 -13.78
CA ASN A 118 -18.78 9.66 -15.01
C ASN A 118 -19.46 8.72 -16.02
N LEU A 119 -20.61 9.17 -16.56
CA LEU A 119 -21.39 8.45 -17.55
C LEU A 119 -22.10 9.45 -18.46
N ASP A 120 -22.09 9.20 -19.76
CA ASP A 120 -22.70 10.09 -20.74
C ASP A 120 -24.24 10.08 -20.65
N LYS A 121 -24.85 11.23 -21.00
CA LYS A 121 -26.31 11.39 -20.98
C LYS A 121 -27.04 10.29 -21.76
N ALA A 122 -26.51 9.87 -22.90
CA ALA A 122 -27.11 8.84 -23.74
C ALA A 122 -27.15 7.49 -23.05
N ASP A 123 -26.05 7.08 -22.43
CA ASP A 123 -25.95 5.82 -21.70
C ASP A 123 -26.88 5.81 -20.47
N ILE A 124 -26.98 6.93 -19.76
CA ILE A 124 -27.92 7.07 -18.64
C ILE A 124 -29.36 6.91 -19.13
N LEU A 125 -29.71 7.50 -20.25
CA LEU A 125 -31.05 7.38 -20.86
C LEU A 125 -31.36 5.93 -21.24
N ASP A 126 -30.40 5.23 -21.82
CA ASP A 126 -30.56 3.82 -22.19
C ASP A 126 -30.81 2.95 -20.94
N ILE A 127 -30.11 3.25 -19.85
CA ILE A 127 -30.33 2.58 -18.55
C ILE A 127 -31.73 2.88 -18.01
N LEU A 128 -32.16 4.15 -18.04
CA LEU A 128 -33.47 4.56 -17.57
C LEU A 128 -34.64 4.06 -18.44
N ASN A 129 -34.37 3.65 -19.68
CA ASN A 129 -35.35 3.11 -20.61
C ASN A 129 -35.52 1.60 -20.53
N LYS A 130 -34.71 0.90 -19.72
CA LYS A 130 -34.87 -0.55 -19.53
C LYS A 130 -36.24 -0.90 -18.94
N ASP A 131 -36.77 -2.04 -19.37
CA ASP A 131 -37.98 -2.61 -18.78
C ASP A 131 -37.64 -3.33 -17.46
N ALA A 132 -37.53 -2.53 -16.39
CA ALA A 132 -37.18 -2.98 -15.05
C ALA A 132 -37.89 -2.12 -14.01
N LYS A 133 -38.08 -2.66 -12.81
CA LYS A 133 -38.65 -1.88 -11.69
C LYS A 133 -37.66 -0.90 -11.09
N GLN A 134 -36.37 -1.27 -11.09
CA GLN A 134 -35.25 -0.51 -10.59
C GLN A 134 -34.04 -0.79 -11.47
N VAL A 135 -33.18 0.21 -11.65
CA VAL A 135 -31.93 0.09 -12.39
C VAL A 135 -30.77 0.68 -11.59
N GLU A 136 -29.58 0.18 -11.87
CA GLU A 136 -28.28 0.68 -11.39
C GLU A 136 -27.48 1.24 -12.56
N PHE A 137 -26.49 2.13 -12.29
CA PHE A 137 -25.71 2.80 -13.32
C PHE A 137 -24.32 2.18 -13.52
N GLY A 138 -24.19 0.88 -13.27
CA GLY A 138 -22.93 0.15 -13.41
C GLY A 138 -21.83 0.71 -12.52
N SER A 139 -20.59 0.70 -13.01
CA SER A 139 -19.43 1.23 -12.28
C SER A 139 -19.52 2.74 -12.00
N ALA A 140 -20.17 3.51 -12.88
CA ALA A 140 -20.34 4.95 -12.69
C ALA A 140 -21.33 5.32 -11.58
N GLY A 141 -22.27 4.41 -11.26
CA GLY A 141 -23.22 4.56 -10.16
C GLY A 141 -22.77 3.93 -8.83
N ARG A 142 -21.63 3.28 -8.82
CA ARG A 142 -21.00 2.76 -7.59
C ARG A 142 -19.99 3.75 -7.04
N ASP A 143 -19.52 3.51 -5.83
CA ASP A 143 -18.50 4.34 -5.17
C ASP A 143 -18.86 5.83 -5.07
N ILE A 144 -20.16 6.14 -5.08
CA ILE A 144 -20.64 7.54 -4.93
C ILE A 144 -20.19 8.05 -3.58
N THR A 145 -19.42 9.11 -3.57
CA THR A 145 -18.95 9.76 -2.35
C THR A 145 -20.09 10.51 -1.66
N TYR A 146 -19.96 10.77 -0.36
CA TYR A 146 -20.94 11.58 0.37
C TYR A 146 -21.18 12.96 -0.27
N SER A 147 -20.13 13.59 -0.80
CA SER A 147 -20.23 14.87 -1.53
C SER A 147 -21.06 14.76 -2.80
N GLN A 148 -20.82 13.71 -3.60
CA GLN A 148 -21.61 13.46 -4.82
C GLN A 148 -23.06 13.15 -4.48
N LYS A 149 -23.29 12.30 -3.46
CA LYS A 149 -24.64 12.01 -2.93
C LYS A 149 -25.37 13.30 -2.57
N GLN A 150 -24.77 14.17 -1.77
CA GLN A 150 -25.36 15.47 -1.44
C GLN A 150 -25.66 16.35 -2.65
N LYS A 151 -24.78 16.34 -3.67
CA LYS A 151 -25.03 17.09 -4.92
C LYS A 151 -26.26 16.56 -5.64
N ILE A 152 -26.39 15.24 -5.76
CA ILE A 152 -27.53 14.60 -6.43
C ILE A 152 -28.82 14.81 -5.61
N GLU A 153 -28.80 14.68 -4.28
CA GLU A 153 -29.96 14.92 -3.40
C GLU A 153 -30.49 16.36 -3.52
N LYS A 154 -29.60 17.34 -3.65
CA LYS A 154 -29.98 18.75 -3.87
C LYS A 154 -30.71 18.99 -5.19
N MET A 155 -30.52 18.13 -6.21
CA MET A 155 -31.21 18.21 -7.47
C MET A 155 -32.69 17.77 -7.37
N LYS A 156 -33.09 17.12 -6.25
CA LYS A 156 -34.45 16.66 -5.96
C LYS A 156 -35.07 15.87 -7.13
N LEU A 157 -34.29 14.93 -7.69
CA LEU A 157 -34.72 14.10 -8.81
C LEU A 157 -35.66 12.97 -8.30
N PRO A 158 -36.92 12.93 -8.74
CA PRO A 158 -37.84 11.86 -8.32
C PRO A 158 -37.32 10.49 -8.73
N GLY A 159 -37.49 9.50 -7.88
CA GLY A 159 -37.10 8.13 -8.14
C GLY A 159 -35.59 7.83 -8.05
N ILE A 160 -34.75 8.84 -7.82
CA ILE A 160 -33.32 8.64 -7.56
C ILE A 160 -33.11 8.42 -6.08
N SER A 161 -32.41 7.33 -5.74
CA SER A 161 -32.11 6.95 -4.36
C SER A 161 -30.72 6.38 -4.23
N PHE A 162 -30.30 6.13 -2.99
CA PHE A 162 -28.97 5.61 -2.68
C PHE A 162 -29.07 4.41 -1.76
N LEU A 163 -28.37 3.36 -2.11
CA LEU A 163 -28.09 2.25 -1.21
C LEU A 163 -26.72 2.50 -0.58
N ARG A 164 -26.60 2.22 0.72
CA ARG A 164 -25.27 2.23 1.34
C ARG A 164 -24.44 1.12 0.72
N ASP A 165 -23.18 1.41 0.49
CA ASP A 165 -22.21 0.49 -0.07
C ASP A 165 -20.87 0.69 0.64
N THR A 166 -19.94 -0.22 0.44
CA THR A 166 -18.62 -0.20 1.05
C THR A 166 -17.57 -0.36 -0.02
N LYS A 167 -16.47 0.39 0.08
CA LYS A 167 -15.31 0.18 -0.76
C LYS A 167 -14.02 0.11 0.03
N ARG A 168 -13.05 -0.60 -0.51
CA ARG A 168 -11.69 -0.60 0.01
C ARG A 168 -11.04 0.76 -0.26
N TYR A 169 -10.42 1.34 0.77
CA TYR A 169 -9.82 2.66 0.73
C TYR A 169 -8.38 2.63 1.24
N TYR A 170 -7.49 3.33 0.54
CA TYR A 170 -6.06 3.42 0.81
C TYR A 170 -5.72 4.90 1.06
N PRO A 171 -5.74 5.36 2.33
CA PRO A 171 -5.64 6.79 2.67
C PRO A 171 -4.34 7.45 2.22
N ASN A 172 -3.27 6.66 2.08
CA ASN A 172 -1.94 7.17 1.71
C ASN A 172 -1.71 7.25 0.18
N GLY A 173 -2.66 6.81 -0.66
CA GLY A 173 -2.51 6.79 -2.11
C GLY A 173 -1.35 5.89 -2.56
N ILE A 174 -0.38 6.44 -3.32
CA ILE A 174 0.85 5.72 -3.70
C ILE A 174 1.71 5.52 -2.45
N PHE A 175 1.63 4.32 -1.88
CA PHE A 175 2.31 3.97 -0.63
C PHE A 175 2.52 2.45 -0.58
N ALA A 176 3.73 2.00 -0.78
CA ALA A 176 4.07 0.57 -0.86
C ALA A 176 3.11 -0.23 -1.77
N SER A 177 2.63 0.38 -2.86
CA SER A 177 1.46 -0.13 -3.60
C SER A 177 1.68 -1.53 -4.17
N ASN A 178 2.88 -1.85 -4.66
CA ASN A 178 3.20 -3.19 -5.16
C ASN A 178 3.33 -4.24 -4.04
N LEU A 179 3.52 -3.81 -2.79
CA LEU A 179 3.48 -4.66 -1.60
C LEU A 179 2.03 -4.87 -1.14
N ILE A 180 1.31 -3.77 -0.88
CA ILE A 180 -0.05 -3.81 -0.37
C ILE A 180 -1.00 -4.41 -1.41
N GLY A 181 -0.87 -3.99 -2.67
CA GLY A 181 -1.81 -4.35 -3.72
C GLY A 181 -3.11 -3.58 -3.62
N TYR A 182 -4.19 -4.19 -4.08
CA TYR A 182 -5.54 -3.66 -3.97
C TYR A 182 -6.57 -4.78 -3.90
N ALA A 183 -7.75 -4.44 -3.37
CA ALA A 183 -8.93 -5.26 -3.40
C ALA A 183 -10.01 -4.61 -4.28
N GLU A 184 -10.87 -5.43 -4.87
CA GLU A 184 -11.97 -4.97 -5.72
C GLU A 184 -13.24 -5.80 -5.46
N VAL A 185 -14.35 -5.26 -5.90
CA VAL A 185 -15.63 -5.98 -5.83
C VAL A 185 -15.64 -7.05 -6.91
N ASP A 186 -15.77 -8.30 -6.50
CA ASP A 186 -16.00 -9.42 -7.39
C ASP A 186 -17.41 -9.28 -8.01
N GLN A 187 -17.48 -9.32 -9.35
CA GLN A 187 -18.73 -9.04 -10.07
C GLN A 187 -19.76 -10.15 -9.94
N ASP A 188 -19.32 -11.38 -9.64
CA ASP A 188 -20.21 -12.53 -9.53
C ASP A 188 -20.81 -12.65 -8.11
N THR A 189 -19.98 -12.39 -7.10
CA THR A 189 -20.37 -12.50 -5.68
C THR A 189 -20.79 -11.19 -5.06
N ASN A 190 -20.41 -10.05 -5.66
CA ASN A 190 -20.55 -8.70 -5.12
C ASN A 190 -19.85 -8.48 -3.77
N GLU A 191 -18.86 -9.32 -3.45
CA GLU A 191 -18.02 -9.21 -2.25
C GLU A 191 -16.68 -8.57 -2.60
N ILE A 192 -16.06 -7.89 -1.63
CA ILE A 192 -14.72 -7.33 -1.80
C ILE A 192 -13.69 -8.46 -1.67
N SER A 193 -12.84 -8.65 -2.68
CA SER A 193 -11.78 -9.65 -2.69
C SER A 193 -10.43 -9.05 -3.08
N GLY A 194 -9.36 -9.62 -2.54
CA GLY A 194 -8.00 -9.18 -2.85
C GLY A 194 -7.57 -9.58 -4.26
N ALA A 195 -7.24 -8.59 -5.09
CA ALA A 195 -6.81 -8.81 -6.48
C ALA A 195 -5.29 -8.91 -6.64
N MET A 196 -4.51 -8.19 -5.82
CA MET A 196 -3.05 -8.09 -5.91
C MET A 196 -2.40 -7.93 -4.54
N GLY A 197 -1.11 -8.25 -4.43
CA GLY A 197 -0.27 -7.97 -3.26
C GLY A 197 -0.74 -8.68 -1.98
N LEU A 198 -0.53 -8.04 -0.85
CA LEU A 198 -0.96 -8.54 0.46
C LEU A 198 -2.48 -8.65 0.58
N GLU A 199 -3.24 -7.77 -0.06
CA GLU A 199 -4.71 -7.88 -0.12
C GLU A 199 -5.15 -9.24 -0.66
N LYS A 200 -4.45 -9.76 -1.69
CA LYS A 200 -4.74 -11.09 -2.27
C LYS A 200 -4.25 -12.23 -1.39
N VAL A 201 -3.01 -12.14 -0.92
CA VAL A 201 -2.38 -13.22 -0.15
C VAL A 201 -3.05 -13.46 1.18
N LEU A 202 -3.49 -12.37 1.80
CA LEU A 202 -4.12 -12.36 3.11
C LEU A 202 -5.65 -12.34 3.03
N ASP A 203 -6.24 -12.52 1.84
CA ASP A 203 -7.69 -12.46 1.64
C ASP A 203 -8.44 -13.41 2.59
N LYS A 204 -7.90 -14.61 2.85
CA LYS A 204 -8.47 -15.58 3.81
C LYS A 204 -8.59 -15.06 5.25
N TYR A 205 -7.77 -14.09 5.65
CA TYR A 205 -7.84 -13.44 6.96
C TYR A 205 -8.66 -12.14 6.89
N LEU A 206 -8.45 -11.36 5.83
CA LEU A 206 -9.09 -10.06 5.65
C LEU A 206 -10.57 -10.16 5.33
N LYS A 207 -11.01 -11.28 4.70
CA LYS A 207 -12.39 -11.44 4.24
C LYS A 207 -13.36 -11.54 5.41
N GLU A 208 -14.37 -10.71 5.36
CA GLU A 208 -15.50 -10.67 6.28
C GLU A 208 -16.54 -11.73 5.94
N ARG A 209 -17.46 -11.96 6.86
CA ARG A 209 -18.66 -12.73 6.63
C ARG A 209 -19.85 -12.03 7.27
N ASP A 210 -20.78 -11.60 6.45
CA ASP A 210 -22.02 -10.99 6.90
C ASP A 210 -22.84 -11.90 7.80
N GLY A 211 -23.45 -11.29 8.81
CA GLY A 211 -24.49 -11.88 9.61
C GLY A 211 -25.88 -11.59 9.04
N TYR A 212 -26.89 -12.16 9.62
CA TYR A 212 -28.26 -11.86 9.26
C TYR A 212 -29.23 -12.07 10.42
N VAL A 213 -30.29 -11.27 10.40
CA VAL A 213 -31.47 -11.46 11.23
C VAL A 213 -32.54 -12.08 10.36
N THR A 214 -33.01 -13.27 10.74
CA THR A 214 -34.19 -13.90 10.16
C THR A 214 -35.39 -13.55 11.04
N TYR A 215 -36.43 -12.99 10.44
CA TYR A 215 -37.66 -12.58 11.12
C TYR A 215 -38.89 -12.93 10.28
N GLU A 216 -40.04 -13.08 10.95
CA GLU A 216 -41.31 -13.29 10.27
C GLU A 216 -41.95 -11.97 9.86
N SER A 217 -42.40 -11.85 8.61
CA SER A 217 -42.97 -10.64 8.05
C SER A 217 -44.40 -10.88 7.53
N ASP A 218 -45.18 -9.81 7.48
CA ASP A 218 -46.44 -9.79 6.73
C ASP A 218 -46.19 -9.74 5.20
N LYS A 219 -47.29 -9.74 4.42
CA LYS A 219 -47.22 -9.64 2.94
C LYS A 219 -46.57 -8.34 2.44
N SER A 220 -46.49 -7.31 3.25
CA SER A 220 -45.86 -6.02 2.94
C SER A 220 -44.38 -5.96 3.37
N GLY A 221 -43.88 -7.02 4.03
CA GLY A 221 -42.48 -7.11 4.49
C GLY A 221 -42.28 -6.54 5.89
N TRP A 222 -43.31 -6.09 6.60
CA TRP A 222 -43.22 -5.60 7.98
C TRP A 222 -43.05 -6.77 8.96
N GLU A 223 -42.12 -6.62 9.90
CA GLU A 223 -41.86 -7.59 10.96
C GLU A 223 -43.13 -7.80 11.82
N LEU A 224 -43.48 -9.06 12.03
CA LEU A 224 -44.66 -9.38 12.84
C LEU A 224 -44.37 -9.13 14.33
N PRO A 225 -45.33 -8.56 15.07
CA PRO A 225 -45.20 -8.41 16.52
C PRO A 225 -44.99 -9.82 17.16
N ASN A 226 -43.99 -9.94 18.04
CA ASN A 226 -43.60 -11.20 18.72
C ASN A 226 -42.96 -12.26 17.82
N SER A 227 -42.45 -11.91 16.62
CA SER A 227 -41.63 -12.82 15.82
C SER A 227 -40.38 -13.24 16.61
N LYS A 228 -40.03 -14.54 16.54
CA LYS A 228 -38.80 -15.05 17.14
C LYS A 228 -37.65 -14.79 16.17
N ASN A 229 -36.95 -13.69 16.38
CA ASN A 229 -35.79 -13.35 15.55
C ASN A 229 -34.63 -14.31 15.79
N LYS A 230 -34.14 -14.94 14.72
CA LYS A 230 -32.92 -15.75 14.74
C LYS A 230 -31.76 -14.89 14.20
N ILE A 231 -30.79 -14.61 15.06
CA ILE A 231 -29.62 -13.81 14.71
C ILE A 231 -28.46 -14.73 14.43
N THR A 232 -27.89 -14.61 13.24
CA THR A 232 -26.55 -15.10 12.91
C THR A 232 -25.59 -13.90 12.98
N ALA A 233 -24.68 -13.93 13.93
CA ALA A 233 -23.75 -12.82 14.12
C ALA A 233 -22.83 -12.64 12.90
N PRO A 234 -22.52 -11.41 12.49
CA PRO A 234 -21.49 -11.14 11.51
C PRO A 234 -20.12 -11.53 12.05
N LYS A 235 -19.18 -11.84 11.18
CA LYS A 235 -17.78 -12.05 11.53
C LYS A 235 -16.96 -11.07 10.72
N ASN A 236 -16.32 -10.12 11.41
CA ASN A 236 -15.37 -9.19 10.77
C ASN A 236 -14.12 -9.94 10.31
N GLY A 237 -13.47 -9.42 9.27
CA GLY A 237 -12.16 -9.89 8.84
C GLY A 237 -11.08 -9.51 9.87
N ASP A 238 -10.02 -10.30 9.91
CA ASP A 238 -8.92 -10.11 10.85
C ASP A 238 -8.05 -8.90 10.45
N ASN A 239 -7.62 -8.11 11.43
CA ASN A 239 -6.71 -7.00 11.21
C ASN A 239 -5.27 -7.48 11.07
N VAL A 240 -4.60 -7.04 10.01
CA VAL A 240 -3.21 -7.40 9.69
C VAL A 240 -2.29 -6.24 10.06
N TYR A 241 -1.32 -6.51 10.93
CA TYR A 241 -0.27 -5.57 11.31
C TYR A 241 1.00 -5.91 10.54
N LEU A 242 1.54 -4.93 9.83
CA LEU A 242 2.77 -5.07 9.07
C LEU A 242 3.99 -4.61 9.88
N THR A 243 5.18 -4.99 9.43
CA THR A 243 6.44 -4.42 9.94
C THR A 243 6.72 -3.02 9.37
N ILE A 244 6.01 -2.64 8.32
CA ILE A 244 6.13 -1.32 7.67
C ILE A 244 5.88 -0.21 8.68
N ASP A 245 6.76 0.76 8.70
CA ASP A 245 6.60 2.00 9.44
C ASP A 245 6.13 3.11 8.50
N GLN A 246 4.96 3.68 8.77
CA GLN A 246 4.35 4.67 7.88
C GLN A 246 5.24 5.91 7.69
N LYS A 247 5.99 6.33 8.70
CA LYS A 247 6.90 7.49 8.60
C LYS A 247 8.10 7.17 7.72
N ILE A 248 8.77 6.06 7.96
CA ILE A 248 9.93 5.61 7.19
C ILE A 248 9.52 5.35 5.73
N GLN A 249 8.38 4.70 5.50
CA GLN A 249 7.83 4.50 4.17
C GLN A 249 7.57 5.84 3.46
N THR A 250 7.02 6.82 4.17
CA THR A 250 6.78 8.16 3.58
C THR A 250 8.08 8.83 3.16
N PHE A 251 9.13 8.78 3.98
CA PHE A 251 10.45 9.33 3.61
C PHE A 251 11.00 8.68 2.34
N LEU A 252 10.84 7.35 2.23
CA LEU A 252 11.26 6.60 1.05
C LEU A 252 10.44 6.98 -0.19
N GLU A 253 9.11 7.02 -0.08
CA GLU A 253 8.20 7.35 -1.19
C GLU A 253 8.42 8.75 -1.73
N ASP A 254 8.60 9.74 -0.85
CA ASP A 254 8.84 11.13 -1.23
C ASP A 254 10.16 11.27 -1.99
N SER A 255 11.22 10.61 -1.49
CA SER A 255 12.52 10.63 -2.13
C SER A 255 12.51 9.93 -3.49
N MET A 256 11.90 8.76 -3.59
CA MET A 256 11.73 8.05 -4.87
C MET A 256 10.92 8.86 -5.88
N SER A 257 9.85 9.56 -5.43
CA SER A 257 9.02 10.36 -6.31
C SER A 257 9.76 11.55 -6.89
N LYS A 258 10.59 12.24 -6.07
CA LYS A 258 11.47 13.32 -6.53
C LYS A 258 12.45 12.84 -7.58
N VAL A 259 13.13 11.73 -7.32
CA VAL A 259 14.10 11.14 -8.24
C VAL A 259 13.43 10.63 -9.52
N ALA A 260 12.25 10.01 -9.40
CA ALA A 260 11.49 9.55 -10.57
C ALA A 260 11.13 10.71 -11.49
N GLN A 261 10.77 11.86 -10.93
CA GLN A 261 10.43 13.04 -11.71
C GLN A 261 11.68 13.70 -12.34
N LYS A 262 12.77 13.85 -11.57
CA LYS A 262 13.98 14.54 -12.01
C LYS A 262 14.72 13.74 -13.07
N TYR A 263 14.91 12.45 -12.84
CA TYR A 263 15.78 11.59 -13.65
C TYR A 263 15.05 10.64 -14.59
N ASN A 264 13.71 10.63 -14.58
CA ASN A 264 12.85 9.77 -15.41
C ASN A 264 13.41 8.34 -15.61
N PRO A 265 13.81 7.63 -14.55
CA PRO A 265 14.44 6.33 -14.65
C PRO A 265 13.45 5.27 -15.11
N LYS A 266 13.95 4.21 -15.75
CA LYS A 266 13.11 3.07 -16.11
C LYS A 266 12.55 2.35 -14.89
N LYS A 267 13.35 2.23 -13.82
CA LYS A 267 12.94 1.63 -12.54
C LYS A 267 13.69 2.27 -11.37
N ILE A 268 13.00 2.34 -10.25
CA ILE A 268 13.60 2.55 -8.92
C ILE A 268 13.15 1.39 -8.04
N MET A 269 14.05 0.83 -7.25
CA MET A 269 13.78 -0.19 -6.25
C MET A 269 14.48 0.23 -4.96
N ALA A 270 13.76 0.27 -3.85
CA ALA A 270 14.37 0.63 -2.58
C ALA A 270 13.65 -0.03 -1.39
N ALA A 271 14.42 -0.44 -0.38
CA ALA A 271 13.88 -0.98 0.86
C ALA A 271 14.75 -0.60 2.06
N VAL A 272 14.10 -0.48 3.20
CA VAL A 272 14.67 -0.22 4.52
C VAL A 272 14.38 -1.41 5.42
N VAL A 273 15.41 -1.99 6.01
CA VAL A 273 15.32 -3.18 6.84
C VAL A 273 15.97 -2.89 8.20
N ASP A 274 15.35 -3.38 9.27
CA ASP A 274 15.99 -3.54 10.56
C ASP A 274 16.89 -4.79 10.51
N PRO A 275 18.22 -4.62 10.48
CA PRO A 275 19.12 -5.76 10.29
C PRO A 275 19.15 -6.72 11.48
N LYS A 276 18.71 -6.30 12.66
CA LYS A 276 18.71 -7.12 13.89
C LYS A 276 17.55 -8.10 13.91
N THR A 277 16.45 -7.77 13.27
CA THR A 277 15.22 -8.57 13.30
C THR A 277 14.80 -9.11 11.92
N GLY A 278 15.29 -8.54 10.83
CA GLY A 278 14.82 -8.84 9.48
C GLY A 278 13.50 -8.13 9.11
N LYS A 279 12.95 -7.28 9.98
CA LYS A 279 11.75 -6.51 9.70
C LYS A 279 11.97 -5.55 8.53
N VAL A 280 11.13 -5.65 7.50
CA VAL A 280 11.09 -4.66 6.42
C VAL A 280 10.28 -3.47 6.90
N LEU A 281 10.96 -2.34 7.14
CA LEU A 281 10.35 -1.12 7.67
C LEU A 281 9.75 -0.24 6.57
N ALA A 282 10.32 -0.31 5.36
CA ALA A 282 9.81 0.35 4.18
C ALA A 282 10.23 -0.41 2.92
N MET A 283 9.38 -0.40 1.90
CA MET A 283 9.63 -1.05 0.61
C MET A 283 8.85 -0.34 -0.50
N GLY A 284 9.52 0.01 -1.57
CA GLY A 284 8.87 0.70 -2.68
C GLY A 284 9.62 0.59 -4.00
N GLN A 285 8.90 0.88 -5.07
CA GLN A 285 9.44 0.91 -6.43
C GLN A 285 8.82 2.03 -7.27
N ARG A 286 9.47 2.34 -8.41
CA ARG A 286 8.93 3.17 -9.48
C ARG A 286 9.14 2.47 -10.83
N PRO A 287 8.17 2.53 -11.77
CA PRO A 287 6.84 3.11 -11.60
C PRO A 287 6.02 2.38 -10.53
N SER A 288 5.08 3.10 -9.93
CA SER A 288 4.11 2.60 -8.95
C SER A 288 2.70 3.04 -9.38
N PHE A 289 1.67 2.73 -8.60
CA PHE A 289 0.27 3.04 -8.91
C PHE A 289 -0.50 3.49 -7.65
N ASP A 290 -1.63 4.17 -7.86
CA ASP A 290 -2.57 4.48 -6.78
C ASP A 290 -3.60 3.35 -6.64
N PRO A 291 -3.61 2.59 -5.52
CA PRO A 291 -4.54 1.49 -5.31
C PRO A 291 -6.02 1.92 -5.40
N ASN A 292 -6.33 3.18 -5.10
CA ASN A 292 -7.68 3.71 -5.23
C ASN A 292 -8.10 3.91 -6.70
N LYS A 293 -7.13 4.15 -7.61
CA LYS A 293 -7.37 4.34 -9.05
C LYS A 293 -7.17 3.07 -9.85
N ARG A 294 -6.33 2.14 -9.33
CA ARG A 294 -5.98 0.87 -9.98
C ARG A 294 -5.30 1.05 -11.35
N ASP A 295 -4.52 2.13 -11.51
CA ASP A 295 -3.76 2.47 -12.72
C ASP A 295 -2.45 1.65 -12.82
N VAL A 296 -2.56 0.34 -12.66
CA VAL A 296 -1.43 -0.60 -12.55
C VAL A 296 -0.76 -0.80 -13.89
N THR A 297 0.54 -0.52 -13.96
CA THR A 297 1.39 -0.79 -15.13
C THR A 297 2.36 -1.97 -14.89
N ASN A 298 2.68 -2.27 -13.63
CA ASN A 298 3.52 -3.40 -13.22
C ASN A 298 2.90 -4.13 -12.02
N TYR A 299 2.50 -5.38 -12.22
CA TYR A 299 1.88 -6.22 -11.20
C TYR A 299 2.89 -6.91 -10.27
N TYR A 300 4.19 -6.81 -10.58
CA TYR A 300 5.24 -7.47 -9.80
C TYR A 300 5.83 -6.52 -8.76
N ASN A 301 6.22 -7.08 -7.62
CA ASN A 301 7.10 -6.39 -6.67
C ASN A 301 8.54 -6.66 -7.09
N ASP A 302 9.17 -5.69 -7.76
CA ASP A 302 10.50 -5.84 -8.35
C ASP A 302 11.59 -6.13 -7.30
N LEU A 303 11.40 -5.76 -6.03
CA LEU A 303 12.37 -6.05 -4.97
C LEU A 303 12.53 -7.55 -4.69
N ILE A 304 11.49 -8.33 -4.95
CA ILE A 304 11.50 -9.78 -4.73
C ILE A 304 11.46 -10.60 -6.03
N SER A 305 10.95 -10.01 -7.13
CA SER A 305 10.70 -10.74 -8.38
C SER A 305 11.68 -10.42 -9.50
N TYR A 306 12.47 -9.34 -9.38
CA TYR A 306 13.43 -8.93 -10.41
C TYR A 306 14.85 -9.30 -10.02
N ALA A 307 15.33 -10.44 -10.55
CA ALA A 307 16.74 -10.83 -10.42
C ALA A 307 17.57 -10.15 -11.51
N TYR A 308 18.66 -9.50 -11.12
CA TYR A 308 19.61 -8.85 -12.01
C TYR A 308 21.03 -8.96 -11.45
N GLU A 309 22.02 -8.68 -12.27
CA GLU A 309 23.42 -8.66 -11.85
C GLU A 309 23.65 -7.53 -10.85
N PRO A 310 24.01 -7.81 -9.57
CA PRO A 310 24.01 -6.81 -8.50
C PRO A 310 25.09 -5.74 -8.66
N GLY A 311 26.05 -5.97 -9.55
CA GLY A 311 27.21 -5.10 -9.66
C GLY A 311 28.05 -5.08 -8.38
N SER A 312 28.70 -3.97 -8.14
CA SER A 312 29.70 -3.87 -7.06
C SER A 312 29.16 -3.99 -5.63
N THR A 313 27.83 -4.09 -5.41
CA THR A 313 27.30 -4.45 -4.10
C THR A 313 27.61 -5.88 -3.68
N MET A 314 27.81 -6.80 -4.65
CA MET A 314 28.29 -8.16 -4.39
C MET A 314 29.65 -8.19 -3.69
N LYS A 315 30.46 -7.17 -3.90
CA LYS A 315 31.81 -7.06 -3.32
C LYS A 315 31.78 -7.04 -1.77
N ILE A 316 30.67 -6.66 -1.16
CA ILE A 316 30.49 -6.74 0.30
C ILE A 316 30.69 -8.19 0.77
N PHE A 317 30.08 -9.12 0.09
CA PHE A 317 30.07 -10.55 0.48
C PHE A 317 31.40 -11.23 0.13
N THR A 318 32.01 -10.85 -0.99
CA THR A 318 33.36 -11.32 -1.37
C THR A 318 34.41 -10.85 -0.35
N LEU A 319 34.35 -9.57 0.06
CA LEU A 319 35.21 -9.03 1.10
C LEU A 319 35.00 -9.76 2.44
N ALA A 320 33.74 -9.96 2.82
CA ALA A 320 33.39 -10.63 4.05
C ALA A 320 33.92 -12.09 4.07
N ALA A 321 33.80 -12.80 2.96
CA ALA A 321 34.36 -14.15 2.82
C ALA A 321 35.89 -14.16 2.95
N ALA A 322 36.59 -13.23 2.26
CA ALA A 322 38.05 -13.14 2.31
C ALA A 322 38.57 -12.75 3.72
N MET A 323 37.85 -11.89 4.43
CA MET A 323 38.18 -11.55 5.81
C MET A 323 37.91 -12.70 6.77
N GLN A 324 36.80 -13.43 6.59
CA GLN A 324 36.45 -14.58 7.43
C GLN A 324 37.47 -15.71 7.34
N GLU A 325 38.05 -15.93 6.17
CA GLU A 325 39.10 -16.92 5.93
C GLU A 325 40.53 -16.37 6.25
N ASN A 326 40.62 -15.13 6.74
CA ASN A 326 41.89 -14.45 7.07
C ASN A 326 42.86 -14.34 5.85
N VAL A 327 42.34 -14.30 4.64
CA VAL A 327 43.14 -14.16 3.40
C VAL A 327 43.10 -12.73 2.82
N PHE A 328 42.37 -11.81 3.46
CA PHE A 328 42.38 -10.40 3.11
C PHE A 328 43.47 -9.67 3.89
N ASN A 329 44.54 -9.24 3.16
CA ASN A 329 45.55 -8.34 3.73
C ASN A 329 45.36 -6.94 3.14
N ALA A 330 44.90 -5.97 3.96
CA ALA A 330 44.59 -4.63 3.55
C ALA A 330 45.80 -3.89 2.89
N ASN A 331 47.02 -4.16 3.34
CA ASN A 331 48.26 -3.50 2.90
C ASN A 331 48.96 -4.22 1.75
N GLU A 332 48.54 -5.44 1.42
CA GLU A 332 49.11 -6.19 0.29
C GLU A 332 48.81 -5.48 -1.02
N GLN A 333 49.83 -5.35 -1.86
CA GLN A 333 49.71 -4.65 -3.13
C GLN A 333 49.41 -5.62 -4.28
N TYR A 334 48.60 -5.14 -5.22
CA TYR A 334 48.35 -5.83 -6.48
C TYR A 334 48.37 -4.82 -7.62
N LYS A 335 48.64 -5.29 -8.84
CA LYS A 335 48.58 -4.46 -10.05
C LYS A 335 47.13 -4.34 -10.48
N SER A 336 46.57 -3.12 -10.42
CA SER A 336 45.20 -2.81 -10.89
C SER A 336 45.12 -2.68 -12.41
N GLY A 337 43.92 -2.44 -12.93
CA GLY A 337 43.65 -2.19 -14.35
C GLY A 337 43.07 -3.39 -15.05
N THR A 338 43.86 -4.46 -15.22
CA THR A 338 43.40 -5.65 -15.94
C THR A 338 43.93 -6.94 -15.32
N TYR A 339 43.09 -8.00 -15.36
CA TYR A 339 43.43 -9.32 -14.86
C TYR A 339 42.89 -10.42 -15.79
N LYS A 340 43.74 -11.38 -16.15
CA LYS A 340 43.38 -12.55 -17.00
C LYS A 340 42.98 -13.70 -16.13
N VAL A 341 41.81 -14.29 -16.38
CA VAL A 341 41.29 -15.44 -15.66
C VAL A 341 40.34 -16.27 -16.56
N GLY A 342 40.43 -17.58 -16.55
CA GLY A 342 39.51 -18.49 -17.25
C GLY A 342 39.36 -18.20 -18.75
N GLY A 343 40.43 -17.77 -19.42
CA GLY A 343 40.41 -17.43 -20.87
C GLY A 343 39.80 -16.02 -21.15
N GLY A 344 39.27 -15.33 -20.14
CA GLY A 344 38.73 -13.99 -20.23
C GLY A 344 39.66 -12.93 -19.62
N LYS A 345 39.20 -11.68 -19.62
CA LYS A 345 39.92 -10.53 -19.07
C LYS A 345 38.98 -9.65 -18.29
N VAL A 346 39.24 -9.49 -17.01
CA VAL A 346 38.57 -8.57 -16.11
C VAL A 346 39.18 -7.17 -16.22
N TYR A 347 38.37 -6.15 -16.25
CA TYR A 347 38.79 -4.75 -16.34
C TYR A 347 38.28 -3.96 -15.15
N ASP A 348 39.10 -3.07 -14.61
CA ASP A 348 38.63 -2.05 -13.69
C ASP A 348 37.74 -1.02 -14.40
N HIS A 349 36.80 -0.43 -13.66
CA HIS A 349 35.75 0.43 -14.21
C HIS A 349 36.26 1.71 -14.90
N ASN A 350 37.53 2.12 -14.66
CA ASN A 350 38.18 3.21 -15.35
C ASN A 350 38.74 2.79 -16.73
N ARG A 351 37.97 1.99 -17.48
CA ARG A 351 38.29 1.43 -18.81
C ARG A 351 39.55 0.55 -18.79
N GLY A 352 39.86 -0.05 -17.63
CA GLY A 352 41.00 -0.95 -17.49
C GLY A 352 42.38 -0.26 -17.44
N VAL A 353 42.42 1.06 -17.32
CA VAL A 353 43.69 1.82 -17.12
C VAL A 353 44.28 1.45 -15.75
N GLY A 354 43.44 1.29 -14.74
CA GLY A 354 43.87 1.03 -13.37
C GLY A 354 44.49 2.26 -12.68
N TRP A 355 45.16 2.00 -11.57
CA TRP A 355 45.83 2.98 -10.73
C TRP A 355 47.29 2.59 -10.44
N GLY A 356 47.84 1.65 -11.24
CA GLY A 356 49.14 1.03 -10.98
C GLY A 356 49.09 0.01 -9.85
N PRO A 357 50.20 -0.23 -9.16
CA PRO A 357 50.24 -1.00 -7.92
C PRO A 357 49.53 -0.21 -6.82
N ILE A 358 48.45 -0.82 -6.25
CA ILE A 358 47.70 -0.25 -5.11
C ILE A 358 47.42 -1.36 -4.09
N SER A 359 47.13 -0.96 -2.86
CA SER A 359 46.74 -1.91 -1.80
C SER A 359 45.40 -2.53 -2.07
N PHE A 360 45.12 -3.72 -1.51
CA PHE A 360 43.77 -4.30 -1.57
C PHE A 360 42.75 -3.39 -0.87
N LYS A 361 43.12 -2.70 0.21
CA LYS A 361 42.25 -1.68 0.83
C LYS A 361 41.88 -0.60 -0.19
N ASP A 362 42.85 0.01 -0.86
CA ASP A 362 42.55 1.00 -1.90
C ASP A 362 41.72 0.43 -3.03
N GLY A 363 41.92 -0.85 -3.37
CA GLY A 363 41.08 -1.59 -4.33
C GLY A 363 39.62 -1.68 -3.90
N VAL A 364 39.35 -1.88 -2.62
CA VAL A 364 37.98 -1.85 -2.08
C VAL A 364 37.39 -0.45 -2.15
N LEU A 365 38.14 0.58 -1.69
CA LEU A 365 37.70 1.96 -1.68
C LEU A 365 37.36 2.49 -3.08
N ARG A 366 38.20 2.16 -4.06
CA ARG A 366 38.02 2.49 -5.49
C ARG A 366 37.07 1.56 -6.22
N SER A 367 36.54 0.54 -5.55
CA SER A 367 35.67 -0.46 -6.17
C SER A 367 36.32 -1.22 -7.35
N SER A 368 37.62 -1.57 -7.25
CA SER A 368 38.36 -2.30 -8.30
C SER A 368 37.78 -3.69 -8.56
N ASN A 369 37.41 -3.99 -9.80
CA ASN A 369 36.97 -5.33 -10.19
C ASN A 369 38.11 -6.34 -10.13
N VAL A 370 39.32 -5.89 -10.50
CA VAL A 370 40.54 -6.71 -10.47
C VAL A 370 40.87 -7.18 -9.06
N ALA A 371 40.74 -6.29 -8.04
CA ALA A 371 40.93 -6.69 -6.65
C ALA A 371 40.03 -7.86 -6.26
N PHE A 372 38.75 -7.76 -6.56
CA PHE A 372 37.77 -8.76 -6.15
C PHE A 372 37.86 -10.06 -6.95
N ALA A 373 38.16 -9.99 -8.24
CA ALA A 373 38.47 -11.18 -9.04
C ALA A 373 39.70 -11.93 -8.49
N LYS A 374 40.75 -11.20 -8.06
CA LYS A 374 41.95 -11.80 -7.43
C LYS A 374 41.64 -12.35 -6.03
N LEU A 375 40.83 -11.64 -5.22
CA LEU A 375 40.38 -12.15 -3.91
C LEU A 375 39.66 -13.49 -4.06
N ALA A 376 38.73 -13.61 -5.01
CA ALA A 376 37.97 -14.83 -5.22
C ALA A 376 38.86 -15.97 -5.84
N ASN A 377 39.74 -15.65 -6.78
CA ASN A 377 40.52 -16.68 -7.49
C ASN A 377 41.81 -17.05 -6.75
N GLU A 378 42.63 -16.01 -6.41
CA GLU A 378 44.01 -16.25 -5.92
C GLU A 378 44.05 -16.42 -4.40
N LYS A 379 43.12 -15.76 -3.65
CA LYS A 379 43.17 -15.73 -2.18
C LYS A 379 42.22 -16.76 -1.55
N LEU A 380 40.93 -16.74 -1.93
CA LEU A 380 39.94 -17.68 -1.43
C LEU A 380 39.99 -19.03 -2.16
N GLY A 381 40.23 -19.00 -3.47
CA GLY A 381 39.89 -20.11 -4.37
C GLY A 381 38.37 -20.17 -4.65
N PHE A 382 38.02 -20.55 -5.87
CA PHE A 382 36.60 -20.52 -6.31
C PHE A 382 35.69 -21.44 -5.53
N ASP A 383 36.20 -22.59 -5.07
CA ASP A 383 35.39 -23.55 -4.31
C ASP A 383 34.98 -22.98 -2.96
N ARG A 384 35.95 -22.37 -2.25
CA ARG A 384 35.65 -21.69 -0.96
C ARG A 384 34.76 -20.49 -1.16
N TYR A 385 34.97 -19.70 -2.22
CA TYR A 385 34.09 -18.58 -2.56
C TYR A 385 32.66 -19.05 -2.82
N ASN A 386 32.47 -20.16 -3.53
CA ASN A 386 31.16 -20.76 -3.78
C ASN A 386 30.47 -21.19 -2.47
N GLU A 387 31.19 -21.79 -1.52
CA GLU A 387 30.65 -22.10 -0.20
C GLU A 387 30.09 -20.86 0.51
N TYR A 388 30.76 -19.72 0.40
CA TYR A 388 30.25 -18.47 0.97
C TYR A 388 29.04 -17.93 0.23
N LEU A 389 28.95 -18.07 -1.08
CA LEU A 389 27.73 -17.72 -1.83
C LEU A 389 26.53 -18.56 -1.36
N HIS A 390 26.74 -19.84 -1.02
CA HIS A 390 25.72 -20.68 -0.38
C HIS A 390 25.39 -20.21 1.04
N LYS A 391 26.39 -19.94 1.87
CA LYS A 391 26.21 -19.46 3.26
C LYS A 391 25.46 -18.13 3.32
N PHE A 392 25.67 -17.22 2.36
CA PHE A 392 24.94 -15.95 2.22
C PHE A 392 23.58 -16.08 1.54
N GLY A 393 23.12 -17.29 1.23
CA GLY A 393 21.77 -17.55 0.73
C GLY A 393 21.56 -17.25 -0.76
N PHE A 394 22.60 -16.95 -1.56
CA PHE A 394 22.43 -16.57 -2.96
C PHE A 394 21.95 -17.69 -3.89
N TYR A 395 21.93 -18.93 -3.47
CA TYR A 395 21.41 -20.07 -4.26
C TYR A 395 19.96 -20.40 -3.92
N GLN A 396 19.36 -19.76 -2.94
CA GLN A 396 18.01 -20.05 -2.47
C GLN A 396 17.17 -18.77 -2.35
N LYS A 397 15.86 -18.95 -2.30
CA LYS A 397 14.94 -17.87 -1.98
C LYS A 397 15.08 -17.50 -0.50
N THR A 398 14.84 -16.24 -0.17
CA THR A 398 14.84 -15.77 1.23
C THR A 398 13.65 -16.35 2.01
N GLY A 399 12.58 -16.73 1.31
CA GLY A 399 11.33 -17.17 1.93
C GLY A 399 10.62 -16.05 2.65
N ILE A 400 10.77 -14.81 2.17
CA ILE A 400 9.96 -13.67 2.63
C ILE A 400 8.46 -14.02 2.52
N ASP A 401 7.67 -13.55 3.46
CA ASP A 401 6.23 -13.82 3.55
C ASP A 401 5.38 -13.14 2.46
N LEU A 402 5.94 -13.01 1.26
CA LEU A 402 5.33 -12.44 0.08
C LEU A 402 5.31 -13.45 -1.08
N PRO A 403 4.31 -13.39 -1.96
CA PRO A 403 4.23 -14.26 -3.13
C PRO A 403 5.13 -13.77 -4.27
N GLY A 404 5.55 -14.70 -5.13
CA GLY A 404 6.20 -14.34 -6.38
C GLY A 404 7.69 -14.04 -6.26
N GLU A 405 8.35 -14.45 -5.16
CA GLU A 405 9.79 -14.34 -5.02
C GLU A 405 10.48 -15.13 -6.13
N ALA A 406 11.34 -14.46 -6.90
CA ALA A 406 12.12 -15.09 -7.96
C ALA A 406 13.32 -15.85 -7.39
N SER A 407 13.76 -16.88 -8.12
CA SER A 407 15.02 -17.54 -7.84
C SER A 407 16.18 -16.75 -8.45
N SER A 408 17.31 -16.74 -7.79
CA SER A 408 18.57 -16.27 -8.37
C SER A 408 19.00 -17.12 -9.57
N LYS A 409 19.83 -16.56 -10.40
CA LYS A 409 20.49 -17.27 -11.50
C LYS A 409 21.99 -17.19 -11.29
N MET A 410 22.54 -18.16 -10.57
CA MET A 410 23.96 -18.22 -10.29
C MET A 410 24.70 -18.89 -11.45
N ASN A 411 25.56 -18.12 -12.11
CA ASN A 411 26.41 -18.61 -13.21
C ASN A 411 27.83 -18.82 -12.70
N PHE A 412 28.12 -20.06 -12.25
CA PHE A 412 29.35 -20.39 -11.54
C PHE A 412 30.08 -21.60 -12.22
N LYS A 413 29.97 -21.71 -13.54
CA LYS A 413 30.51 -22.85 -14.29
C LYS A 413 31.95 -22.61 -14.74
N TYR A 414 32.22 -21.52 -15.42
CA TYR A 414 33.53 -21.20 -15.98
C TYR A 414 34.28 -20.23 -15.06
N ASP A 415 35.62 -20.33 -15.01
CA ASP A 415 36.44 -19.51 -14.11
C ASP A 415 36.28 -17.99 -14.35
N TYR A 416 36.01 -17.59 -15.59
CA TYR A 416 35.69 -16.20 -15.90
C TYR A 416 34.38 -15.75 -15.25
N ASP A 417 33.34 -16.60 -15.28
CA ASP A 417 32.06 -16.29 -14.66
C ASP A 417 32.17 -16.28 -13.13
N LYS A 418 32.94 -17.23 -12.55
CA LYS A 418 33.23 -17.30 -11.11
C LYS A 418 33.91 -16.02 -10.64
N ALA A 419 34.95 -15.56 -11.39
CA ALA A 419 35.65 -14.33 -11.10
C ALA A 419 34.73 -13.10 -11.30
N SER A 420 33.83 -13.14 -12.29
CA SER A 420 32.87 -12.05 -12.56
C SER A 420 31.80 -11.96 -11.47
N THR A 421 31.34 -13.07 -10.93
CA THR A 421 30.42 -13.12 -9.80
C THR A 421 31.01 -12.41 -8.56
N ALA A 422 32.32 -12.47 -8.36
CA ALA A 422 32.97 -11.84 -7.21
C ALA A 422 32.83 -10.30 -7.17
N TYR A 423 32.63 -9.67 -8.30
CA TYR A 423 32.38 -8.22 -8.39
C TYR A 423 30.96 -7.88 -8.89
N GLY A 424 30.10 -8.91 -8.99
CA GLY A 424 28.65 -8.75 -9.20
C GLY A 424 28.20 -8.79 -10.64
N GLN A 425 28.95 -9.42 -11.54
CA GLN A 425 28.54 -9.71 -12.91
C GLN A 425 28.41 -11.23 -13.11
N ALA A 426 27.85 -11.66 -14.23
CA ALA A 426 27.57 -13.05 -14.60
C ALA A 426 26.45 -13.73 -13.80
N SER A 427 26.25 -13.41 -12.52
CA SER A 427 25.20 -14.01 -11.67
C SER A 427 24.14 -12.97 -11.32
N ALA A 428 22.86 -13.36 -11.41
CA ALA A 428 21.70 -12.51 -11.12
C ALA A 428 21.05 -12.90 -9.78
N VAL A 429 20.79 -11.91 -8.93
CA VAL A 429 20.14 -12.06 -7.62
C VAL A 429 19.08 -10.97 -7.43
N THR A 430 18.12 -11.22 -6.57
CA THR A 430 17.09 -10.20 -6.26
C THR A 430 17.60 -9.18 -5.24
N PRO A 431 17.03 -7.96 -5.19
CA PRO A 431 17.32 -6.99 -4.14
C PRO A 431 17.12 -7.55 -2.73
N ILE A 432 16.06 -8.35 -2.52
CA ILE A 432 15.78 -8.90 -1.19
C ILE A 432 16.82 -9.93 -0.75
N GLN A 433 17.37 -10.75 -1.66
CA GLN A 433 18.48 -11.67 -1.35
C GLN A 433 19.74 -10.89 -0.93
N GLN A 434 20.04 -9.78 -1.60
CA GLN A 434 21.16 -8.93 -1.20
C GLN A 434 20.95 -8.30 0.18
N LEU A 435 19.72 -7.85 0.48
CA LEU A 435 19.36 -7.32 1.79
C LEU A 435 19.49 -8.38 2.89
N GLU A 436 18.94 -9.58 2.68
CA GLU A 436 19.08 -10.69 3.62
C GLU A 436 20.56 -10.96 3.93
N ALA A 437 21.38 -11.16 2.90
CA ALA A 437 22.83 -11.40 3.04
C ALA A 437 23.54 -10.26 3.77
N ALA A 438 23.17 -9.00 3.47
CA ALA A 438 23.79 -7.82 4.08
C ALA A 438 23.43 -7.65 5.56
N THR A 439 22.30 -8.24 6.03
CA THR A 439 22.01 -8.25 7.48
C THR A 439 23.11 -8.94 8.26
N ALA A 440 23.79 -9.97 7.72
CA ALA A 440 24.93 -10.60 8.37
C ALA A 440 26.06 -9.61 8.67
N VAL A 441 26.35 -8.68 7.76
CA VAL A 441 27.36 -7.67 7.96
C VAL A 441 26.89 -6.60 8.97
N ALA A 442 25.61 -6.25 8.93
CA ALA A 442 25.01 -5.25 9.80
C ALA A 442 24.70 -5.76 11.23
N ASN A 443 24.56 -7.08 11.42
CA ASN A 443 24.12 -7.72 12.66
C ASN A 443 25.13 -8.77 13.15
N ASP A 444 26.38 -8.34 13.28
CA ASP A 444 27.48 -9.11 13.91
C ASP A 444 27.58 -10.57 13.42
N GLY A 445 27.44 -10.76 12.13
CA GLY A 445 27.56 -12.06 11.46
C GLY A 445 26.26 -12.84 11.33
N LYS A 446 25.21 -12.47 12.04
CA LYS A 446 23.91 -13.15 12.04
C LYS A 446 23.03 -12.65 10.92
N MET A 447 22.76 -13.50 9.94
CA MET A 447 21.86 -13.23 8.83
C MET A 447 20.41 -13.41 9.25
N MET A 448 19.55 -12.45 8.91
CA MET A 448 18.14 -12.44 9.31
C MET A 448 17.21 -12.55 8.10
N LYS A 449 16.26 -13.48 8.19
CA LYS A 449 15.23 -13.66 7.19
C LYS A 449 14.32 -12.42 7.13
N PRO A 450 14.12 -11.81 5.94
CA PRO A 450 13.24 -10.65 5.82
C PRO A 450 11.76 -11.05 5.95
N TYR A 451 10.94 -10.20 6.57
CA TYR A 451 9.49 -10.38 6.64
C TYR A 451 8.75 -9.05 6.75
N VAL A 452 7.46 -9.04 6.33
CA VAL A 452 6.59 -7.87 6.30
C VAL A 452 5.32 -8.02 7.13
N ILE A 453 4.86 -9.24 7.41
CA ILE A 453 3.69 -9.49 8.26
C ILE A 453 4.17 -9.67 9.70
N ASP A 454 3.79 -8.76 10.60
CA ASP A 454 4.17 -8.86 12.02
C ASP A 454 3.22 -9.78 12.78
N HIS A 455 1.93 -9.44 12.80
CA HIS A 455 0.90 -10.26 13.44
C HIS A 455 -0.49 -9.99 12.86
N ILE A 456 -1.43 -10.89 13.16
CA ILE A 456 -2.84 -10.80 12.72
C ILE A 456 -3.73 -10.96 13.95
N VAL A 457 -4.72 -10.08 14.10
CA VAL A 457 -5.62 -10.02 15.26
C VAL A 457 -7.06 -10.09 14.80
N ASP A 458 -7.82 -11.00 15.38
CA ASP A 458 -9.28 -11.01 15.27
C ASP A 458 -9.85 -9.78 16.01
N PRO A 459 -10.51 -8.83 15.30
CA PRO A 459 -10.98 -7.58 15.91
C PRO A 459 -12.15 -7.80 16.90
N ASP A 460 -12.89 -8.89 16.77
CA ASP A 460 -14.08 -9.19 17.59
C ASP A 460 -13.66 -9.79 18.94
N THR A 461 -12.69 -10.71 18.93
CA THR A 461 -12.22 -11.41 20.13
C THR A 461 -10.95 -10.83 20.73
N LYS A 462 -10.24 -9.93 20.00
CA LYS A 462 -8.93 -9.37 20.34
C LYS A 462 -7.82 -10.42 20.46
N LYS A 463 -8.03 -11.61 19.93
CA LYS A 463 -7.03 -12.67 19.95
C LYS A 463 -6.08 -12.56 18.77
N THR A 464 -4.79 -12.76 19.01
CA THR A 464 -3.80 -12.92 17.95
C THR A 464 -3.97 -14.29 17.30
N VAL A 465 -4.28 -14.30 16.00
CA VAL A 465 -4.48 -15.52 15.20
C VAL A 465 -3.22 -15.95 14.45
N TYR A 466 -2.30 -15.02 14.26
CA TYR A 466 -0.97 -15.27 13.67
C TYR A 466 0.04 -14.31 14.28
N GLN A 467 1.25 -14.79 14.56
CA GLN A 467 2.36 -13.98 15.07
C GLN A 467 3.64 -14.43 14.38
N ASN A 468 4.31 -13.53 13.70
CA ASN A 468 5.66 -13.75 13.18
C ASN A 468 6.71 -13.43 14.26
N LYS A 469 7.92 -13.98 14.07
CA LYS A 469 9.06 -13.74 14.97
C LYS A 469 10.33 -13.61 14.13
N PRO A 470 11.32 -12.82 14.58
CA PRO A 470 12.62 -12.78 13.94
C PRO A 470 13.23 -14.17 13.80
N GLU A 471 13.59 -14.54 12.58
CA GLU A 471 14.18 -15.83 12.24
C GLU A 471 15.59 -15.62 11.67
N SER A 472 16.55 -16.41 12.14
CA SER A 472 17.91 -16.38 11.59
C SER A 472 17.98 -17.22 10.31
N ALA A 473 18.50 -16.65 9.24
CA ALA A 473 18.80 -17.34 8.01
C ALA A 473 20.23 -17.96 7.99
N GLY A 474 20.97 -17.84 9.10
CA GLY A 474 22.31 -18.40 9.25
C GLY A 474 23.32 -17.42 9.86
N THR A 475 24.55 -17.87 9.97
CA THR A 475 25.68 -17.05 10.48
C THR A 475 26.89 -17.27 9.56
N PRO A 476 26.89 -16.64 8.36
CA PRO A 476 27.95 -16.85 7.37
C PRO A 476 29.34 -16.36 7.80
N ILE A 477 29.40 -15.38 8.70
CA ILE A 477 30.65 -14.77 9.19
C ILE A 477 30.58 -14.53 10.69
N SER A 478 31.74 -14.32 11.32
CA SER A 478 31.83 -13.96 12.74
C SER A 478 31.52 -12.49 12.99
N ALA A 479 31.21 -12.14 14.26
CA ALA A 479 30.99 -10.75 14.67
C ALA A 479 32.22 -9.86 14.43
N SER A 480 33.42 -10.40 14.67
CA SER A 480 34.68 -9.68 14.39
C SER A 480 34.87 -9.41 12.90
N THR A 481 34.56 -10.38 12.04
CA THR A 481 34.59 -10.20 10.59
C THR A 481 33.58 -9.15 10.15
N ALA A 482 32.33 -9.24 10.63
CA ALA A 482 31.28 -8.25 10.33
C ALA A 482 31.72 -6.82 10.69
N LYS A 483 32.27 -6.62 11.89
CA LYS A 483 32.83 -5.33 12.33
C LYS A 483 33.96 -4.84 11.42
N ASN A 484 34.89 -5.70 11.06
CA ASN A 484 36.02 -5.35 10.16
C ASN A 484 35.53 -4.97 8.76
N VAL A 485 34.55 -5.69 8.22
CA VAL A 485 33.90 -5.34 6.95
C VAL A 485 33.23 -3.97 7.05
N ARG A 486 32.44 -3.71 8.10
CA ARG A 486 31.81 -2.38 8.32
C ARG A 486 32.85 -1.25 8.39
N ASN A 487 34.00 -1.47 9.03
CA ASN A 487 35.06 -0.47 9.08
C ASN A 487 35.58 -0.11 7.68
N ILE A 488 35.89 -1.10 6.85
CA ILE A 488 36.33 -0.82 5.46
C ILE A 488 35.20 -0.20 4.64
N LEU A 489 33.95 -0.63 4.81
CA LEU A 489 32.81 0.00 4.13
C LEU A 489 32.54 1.43 4.63
N GLY A 490 32.87 1.75 5.87
CA GLY A 490 32.91 3.12 6.38
C GLY A 490 33.95 3.97 5.66
N ASP A 491 35.15 3.42 5.46
CA ASP A 491 36.20 4.10 4.70
C ASP A 491 35.82 4.32 3.22
N VAL A 492 34.99 3.45 2.61
CA VAL A 492 34.42 3.67 1.26
C VAL A 492 33.61 4.96 1.20
N VAL A 493 32.92 5.33 2.30
CA VAL A 493 32.07 6.54 2.37
C VAL A 493 32.88 7.76 2.82
N SER A 494 33.85 7.61 3.73
CA SER A 494 34.54 8.72 4.37
C SER A 494 35.85 9.13 3.66
N SER A 495 36.52 8.21 2.95
CA SER A 495 37.79 8.45 2.30
C SER A 495 37.66 9.28 1.01
N ASP A 496 38.67 10.13 0.73
CA ASP A 496 38.71 10.93 -0.51
C ASP A 496 38.78 10.13 -1.81
N ILE A 497 39.30 8.90 -1.74
CA ILE A 497 39.35 7.98 -2.89
C ILE A 497 38.14 7.02 -2.92
N GLY A 498 37.25 7.13 -1.92
CA GLY A 498 36.09 6.24 -1.77
C GLY A 498 34.96 6.56 -2.76
N THR A 499 34.42 5.54 -3.38
CA THR A 499 33.27 5.68 -4.31
C THR A 499 31.97 6.04 -3.60
N GLY A 500 31.92 5.91 -2.27
CA GLY A 500 30.73 6.14 -1.45
C GLY A 500 30.59 7.57 -0.91
N ARG A 501 31.48 8.51 -1.25
CA ARG A 501 31.43 9.89 -0.76
C ARG A 501 30.06 10.60 -0.90
N PRO A 502 29.32 10.43 -2.00
CA PRO A 502 27.97 11.02 -2.12
C PRO A 502 26.96 10.57 -1.07
N TYR A 503 27.24 9.48 -0.36
CA TYR A 503 26.36 8.90 0.66
C TYR A 503 26.76 9.26 2.10
N LYS A 504 27.69 10.22 2.26
CA LYS A 504 28.04 10.76 3.58
C LYS A 504 26.84 11.52 4.16
N ILE A 505 26.49 11.23 5.40
CA ILE A 505 25.42 11.90 6.14
C ILE A 505 26.04 12.62 7.32
N GLU A 506 25.79 13.93 7.40
CA GLU A 506 26.26 14.75 8.51
C GLU A 506 25.68 14.21 9.83
N GLY A 507 26.54 14.04 10.83
CA GLY A 507 26.19 13.53 12.14
C GLY A 507 26.14 12.01 12.27
N PHE A 508 26.18 11.24 11.16
CA PHE A 508 26.11 9.80 11.22
C PHE A 508 27.19 9.11 10.39
N ASP A 509 27.87 8.15 11.01
CA ASP A 509 28.80 7.28 10.30
C ASP A 509 28.02 6.25 9.46
N VAL A 510 28.17 6.34 8.15
CA VAL A 510 27.57 5.39 7.20
C VAL A 510 28.64 4.41 6.74
N ALA A 511 28.34 3.10 6.76
CA ALA A 511 29.09 2.08 6.07
C ALA A 511 28.33 1.59 4.85
N GLY A 512 28.95 1.50 3.67
CA GLY A 512 28.22 1.08 2.49
C GLY A 512 29.06 0.85 1.24
N LYS A 513 28.41 0.35 0.21
CA LYS A 513 29.04 0.04 -1.08
C LYS A 513 28.17 0.48 -2.24
N THR A 514 28.76 1.21 -3.16
CA THR A 514 28.15 1.58 -4.44
C THR A 514 28.11 0.39 -5.39
N GLY A 515 27.03 0.29 -6.19
CA GLY A 515 26.90 -0.63 -7.29
C GLY A 515 26.72 0.10 -8.61
N THR A 516 27.33 -0.47 -9.65
CA THR A 516 27.10 -0.10 -11.04
C THR A 516 27.04 -1.41 -11.82
N ALA A 517 25.84 -1.76 -12.26
CA ALA A 517 25.58 -3.00 -12.97
C ALA A 517 25.25 -2.71 -14.43
N GLN A 518 25.90 -3.43 -15.34
CA GLN A 518 25.54 -3.42 -16.75
C GLN A 518 24.21 -4.15 -16.95
N ILE A 519 23.41 -3.71 -17.89
CA ILE A 519 22.14 -4.35 -18.20
C ILE A 519 22.35 -5.32 -19.35
N ALA A 520 22.03 -6.60 -19.12
CA ALA A 520 22.08 -7.61 -20.15
C ALA A 520 21.01 -7.35 -21.23
N GLY A 521 21.41 -7.34 -22.47
CA GLY A 521 20.56 -7.30 -23.67
C GLY A 521 20.63 -8.61 -24.46
N THR A 522 19.94 -8.69 -25.58
CA THR A 522 19.90 -9.89 -26.44
C THR A 522 21.26 -10.28 -27.03
N ASN A 523 22.15 -9.29 -27.28
CA ASN A 523 23.46 -9.49 -27.91
C ASN A 523 24.63 -9.03 -27.01
N GLY A 524 24.54 -9.31 -25.70
CA GLY A 524 25.50 -8.85 -24.70
C GLY A 524 24.97 -7.66 -23.90
N TYR A 525 25.87 -6.94 -23.19
CA TYR A 525 25.45 -5.79 -22.40
C TYR A 525 25.03 -4.59 -23.25
N LEU A 526 24.02 -3.87 -22.81
CA LEU A 526 23.62 -2.60 -23.41
C LEU A 526 24.78 -1.61 -23.32
N LYS A 527 24.94 -0.75 -24.33
CA LYS A 527 25.99 0.26 -24.40
C LYS A 527 25.41 1.66 -24.17
N GLY A 528 26.23 2.57 -23.62
CA GLY A 528 25.85 3.96 -23.31
C GLY A 528 25.79 4.24 -21.82
N GLN A 529 25.96 5.52 -21.43
CA GLN A 529 26.02 5.94 -20.02
C GLN A 529 24.70 5.73 -19.28
N ASP A 530 23.58 5.73 -20.02
CA ASP A 530 22.23 5.58 -19.45
C ASP A 530 21.82 4.11 -19.30
N ASN A 531 22.66 3.15 -19.69
CA ASN A 531 22.31 1.73 -19.71
C ASN A 531 22.94 0.96 -18.54
N TYR A 532 22.77 1.50 -17.33
CA TYR A 532 23.23 0.90 -16.09
C TYR A 532 22.11 0.85 -15.04
N ILE A 533 22.28 -0.03 -14.06
CA ILE A 533 21.59 0.02 -12.77
C ILE A 533 22.61 0.55 -11.78
N PHE A 534 22.37 1.75 -11.27
CA PHE A 534 23.15 2.34 -10.20
C PHE A 534 22.52 2.00 -8.85
N SER A 535 23.32 1.62 -7.88
CA SER A 535 22.79 1.18 -6.59
C SER A 535 23.71 1.55 -5.42
N PHE A 536 23.16 1.53 -4.23
CA PHE A 536 23.90 1.64 -2.99
C PHE A 536 23.28 0.74 -1.92
N MET A 537 24.14 -0.03 -1.25
CA MET A 537 23.81 -0.79 -0.04
C MET A 537 24.51 -0.09 1.11
N GLY A 538 23.75 0.50 2.01
CA GLY A 538 24.30 1.26 3.12
C GLY A 538 23.62 0.95 4.44
N MET A 539 24.38 1.05 5.52
CA MET A 539 23.92 0.80 6.89
C MET A 539 24.44 1.91 7.82
N ALA A 540 23.65 2.25 8.80
CA ALA A 540 23.99 3.25 9.80
C ALA A 540 23.27 3.01 11.14
N PRO A 541 23.90 3.45 12.27
CA PRO A 541 25.30 3.86 12.43
C PRO A 541 26.27 2.71 12.11
N LYS A 542 27.47 3.01 11.62
CA LYS A 542 28.48 2.02 11.20
C LYS A 542 28.79 0.97 12.26
N ASP A 543 28.99 1.39 13.51
CA ASP A 543 29.43 0.48 14.57
C ASP A 543 28.33 -0.43 15.10
N ASN A 544 27.10 0.05 15.15
CA ASN A 544 25.91 -0.71 15.57
C ASN A 544 24.75 -0.36 14.65
N PRO A 545 24.67 -0.96 13.44
CA PRO A 545 23.62 -0.62 12.50
C PRO A 545 22.20 -0.85 13.01
N GLU A 546 21.39 0.19 12.97
CA GLU A 546 19.96 0.15 13.29
C GLU A 546 19.12 0.07 12.00
N LEU A 547 19.66 0.58 10.90
CA LEU A 547 19.04 0.55 9.59
C LEU A 547 20.00 0.04 8.53
N LEU A 548 19.47 -0.78 7.64
CA LEU A 548 20.08 -1.24 6.40
C LEU A 548 19.17 -0.81 5.24
N ILE A 549 19.71 -0.03 4.31
CA ILE A 549 18.95 0.48 3.16
C ILE A 549 19.62 0.04 1.86
N TYR A 550 18.82 -0.47 0.95
CA TYR A 550 19.19 -0.70 -0.43
C TYR A 550 18.40 0.20 -1.36
N VAL A 551 19.10 0.86 -2.27
CA VAL A 551 18.49 1.67 -3.34
C VAL A 551 19.12 1.28 -4.66
N ALA A 552 18.30 1.08 -5.69
CA ALA A 552 18.73 0.85 -7.05
C ALA A 552 17.89 1.70 -8.03
N VAL A 553 18.58 2.39 -8.93
CA VAL A 553 17.99 3.24 -9.97
C VAL A 553 18.47 2.74 -11.33
N GLN A 554 17.54 2.25 -12.15
CA GLN A 554 17.81 1.70 -13.47
C GLN A 554 17.60 2.74 -14.54
N GLN A 555 18.60 2.96 -15.39
CA GLN A 555 18.55 3.83 -16.56
C GLN A 555 18.03 5.23 -16.24
N PRO A 556 18.62 5.94 -15.26
CA PRO A 556 18.30 7.34 -15.04
C PRO A 556 18.79 8.20 -16.22
N GLN A 557 18.05 9.24 -16.55
CA GLN A 557 18.48 10.27 -17.49
C GLN A 557 19.36 11.25 -16.72
N LEU A 558 20.68 11.21 -16.98
CA LEU A 558 21.68 12.04 -16.33
C LEU A 558 22.03 13.23 -17.23
N GLU A 559 22.08 14.43 -16.67
CA GLU A 559 22.39 15.66 -17.41
C GLU A 559 23.71 16.28 -16.91
N GLY A 560 24.46 16.85 -17.83
CA GLY A 560 25.70 17.58 -17.53
C GLY A 560 26.75 16.75 -16.77
N ASP A 561 27.11 17.21 -15.58
CA ASP A 561 28.12 16.58 -14.71
C ASP A 561 27.54 15.54 -13.75
N GLU A 562 26.25 15.22 -13.85
CA GLU A 562 25.60 14.26 -12.98
C GLU A 562 26.16 12.86 -13.17
N THR A 563 26.26 12.13 -12.08
CA THR A 563 26.77 10.77 -12.02
C THR A 563 25.65 9.79 -11.62
N GLY A 564 25.84 8.51 -11.87
CA GLY A 564 24.88 7.50 -11.41
C GLY A 564 24.70 7.42 -9.89
N SER A 565 25.60 8.05 -9.10
CA SER A 565 25.44 8.16 -7.65
C SER A 565 24.40 9.20 -7.24
N ASP A 566 24.18 10.24 -8.06
CA ASP A 566 23.29 11.36 -7.68
C ASP A 566 21.85 10.89 -7.47
N PRO A 567 21.17 10.23 -8.43
CA PRO A 567 19.79 9.77 -8.21
C PRO A 567 19.67 8.76 -7.05
N VAL A 568 20.72 7.97 -6.80
CA VAL A 568 20.70 6.99 -5.70
C VAL A 568 20.89 7.66 -4.35
N SER A 569 21.80 8.64 -4.25
CA SER A 569 22.04 9.38 -3.01
C SER A 569 20.88 10.31 -2.64
N GLU A 570 20.18 10.88 -3.63
CA GLU A 570 18.98 11.68 -3.42
C GLU A 570 17.81 10.86 -2.84
N ILE A 571 17.85 9.51 -2.95
CA ILE A 571 16.90 8.63 -2.25
C ILE A 571 17.48 8.19 -0.91
N PHE A 572 18.72 7.70 -0.89
CA PHE A 572 19.34 7.09 0.28
C PHE A 572 19.52 8.09 1.43
N ASN A 573 20.15 9.24 1.17
CA ASN A 573 20.54 10.17 2.23
C ASN A 573 19.35 10.72 3.03
N PRO A 574 18.28 11.29 2.40
CA PRO A 574 17.15 11.79 3.18
C PRO A 574 16.37 10.64 3.85
N THR A 575 16.26 9.47 3.21
CA THR A 575 15.59 8.30 3.81
C THR A 575 16.35 7.85 5.06
N MET A 576 17.67 7.66 4.98
CA MET A 576 18.48 7.23 6.12
C MET A 576 18.48 8.29 7.22
N LYS A 577 18.82 9.55 6.89
CA LYS A 577 18.91 10.64 7.86
C LYS A 577 17.61 10.84 8.63
N ASN A 578 16.48 10.97 7.92
CA ASN A 578 15.19 11.21 8.55
C ASN A 578 14.72 10.00 9.37
N SER A 579 15.03 8.78 8.91
CA SER A 579 14.66 7.56 9.65
C SER A 579 15.47 7.41 10.93
N LEU A 580 16.78 7.71 10.93
CA LEU A 580 17.62 7.66 12.14
C LEU A 580 17.14 8.69 13.18
N HIS A 581 16.84 9.92 12.74
CA HIS A 581 16.26 10.94 13.63
C HIS A 581 14.89 10.53 14.18
N TYR A 582 14.02 10.00 13.31
CA TYR A 582 12.69 9.52 13.75
C TYR A 582 12.78 8.39 14.78
N LEU A 583 13.76 7.50 14.65
CA LEU A 583 14.01 6.42 15.58
C LEU A 583 14.79 6.86 16.83
N ASN A 584 15.07 8.16 16.99
CA ASN A 584 15.84 8.74 18.08
C ASN A 584 17.25 8.13 18.22
N ILE A 585 17.88 7.76 17.10
CA ILE A 585 19.27 7.29 17.08
C ILE A 585 20.19 8.51 17.22
N GLU A 586 21.01 8.51 18.24
CA GLU A 586 21.94 9.63 18.49
C GLU A 586 23.01 9.73 17.39
N PRO A 587 23.38 10.96 16.97
CA PRO A 587 24.50 11.18 16.07
C PRO A 587 25.81 10.60 16.62
N THR A 588 26.59 9.97 15.72
CA THR A 588 27.92 9.39 16.07
C THR A 588 29.01 10.44 16.21
N GLU A 589 28.88 11.58 15.49
CA GLU A 589 29.76 12.72 15.61
C GLU A 589 29.03 13.86 16.34
N LYS A 590 29.63 14.42 17.39
CA LYS A 590 29.17 15.69 17.98
C LYS A 590 29.51 16.79 17.00
N SER A 591 28.53 17.30 16.28
CA SER A 591 28.66 18.44 15.39
C SER A 591 29.05 19.69 16.20
N ASN A 592 30.15 20.36 15.83
CA ASN A 592 30.57 21.67 16.35
C ASN A 592 29.83 22.83 15.65
N SER A 593 28.76 22.60 14.95
CA SER A 593 27.96 23.64 14.30
C SER A 593 26.59 23.74 14.96
N ASP A 594 26.32 24.84 15.62
CA ASP A 594 25.00 25.35 16.05
C ASP A 594 24.08 25.57 14.82
N LYS A 595 23.69 24.50 14.15
CA LYS A 595 22.59 24.49 13.18
C LYS A 595 21.55 23.49 13.65
N GLU A 596 20.37 23.98 13.87
CA GLU A 596 19.16 23.36 14.38
C GLU A 596 19.03 21.87 13.99
N GLU A 597 19.31 20.98 14.94
CA GLU A 597 19.06 19.54 14.82
C GLU A 597 17.56 19.27 14.74
N THR A 598 17.15 18.50 13.75
CA THR A 598 15.78 18.00 13.67
C THR A 598 15.60 16.86 14.67
N LYS A 599 15.28 17.18 15.91
CA LYS A 599 14.98 16.19 16.96
C LYS A 599 13.51 15.80 16.88
N ALA A 600 13.23 14.50 17.00
CA ALA A 600 11.89 14.06 17.34
C ALA A 600 11.60 14.51 18.77
N GLN A 601 10.49 15.14 18.98
CA GLN A 601 10.04 15.65 20.28
C GLN A 601 8.56 15.34 20.48
N THR A 602 8.11 15.32 21.71
CA THR A 602 6.71 15.10 22.03
C THR A 602 5.92 16.38 21.84
N MET A 603 4.81 16.30 21.14
CA MET A 603 3.92 17.46 20.94
C MET A 603 3.40 17.95 22.30
N PRO A 604 3.67 19.21 22.70
CA PRO A 604 3.15 19.72 23.95
C PRO A 604 1.62 19.91 23.86
N ASP A 605 0.96 19.81 25.02
CA ASP A 605 -0.44 20.19 25.09
C ASP A 605 -0.56 21.74 25.05
N LEU A 606 -1.22 22.22 24.01
CA LEU A 606 -1.46 23.62 23.70
C LEU A 606 -2.97 23.96 23.75
N THR A 607 -3.82 22.98 24.09
CA THR A 607 -5.25 23.21 24.25
C THR A 607 -5.56 24.07 25.47
N ASP A 608 -6.68 24.78 25.45
CA ASP A 608 -7.15 25.70 26.48
C ASP A 608 -6.21 26.87 26.80
N GLN A 609 -5.07 27.00 26.10
CA GLN A 609 -4.18 28.16 26.21
C GLN A 609 -4.63 29.30 25.29
N THR A 610 -4.19 30.51 25.62
CA THR A 610 -4.34 31.62 24.66
C THR A 610 -3.49 31.37 23.42
N VAL A 611 -3.98 31.80 22.26
CA VAL A 611 -3.26 31.66 20.97
C VAL A 611 -1.83 32.15 21.08
N THR A 612 -1.63 33.31 21.74
CA THR A 612 -0.30 33.92 21.91
C THR A 612 0.65 33.00 22.75
N ALA A 613 0.12 32.43 23.83
CA ALA A 613 0.89 31.54 24.70
C ALA A 613 1.21 30.23 23.98
N ALA A 614 0.22 29.62 23.30
CA ALA A 614 0.35 28.40 22.52
C ALA A 614 1.37 28.56 21.36
N GLN A 615 1.30 29.67 20.63
CA GLN A 615 2.28 29.99 19.58
C GLN A 615 3.69 30.18 20.13
N LYS A 616 3.84 30.85 21.28
CA LYS A 616 5.12 31.05 21.94
C LYS A 616 5.71 29.69 22.35
N LYS A 617 4.93 28.86 23.05
CA LYS A 617 5.34 27.52 23.48
C LYS A 617 5.69 26.60 22.31
N ALA A 618 4.90 26.61 21.23
CA ALA A 618 5.21 25.85 20.02
C ALA A 618 6.54 26.29 19.38
N LYS A 619 6.81 27.59 19.33
CA LYS A 619 8.08 28.13 18.80
C LYS A 619 9.28 27.82 19.69
N GLU A 620 9.11 27.83 21.02
CA GLU A 620 10.15 27.42 21.97
C GLU A 620 10.56 25.96 21.77
N GLU A 621 9.63 25.12 21.34
CA GLU A 621 9.85 23.74 20.94
C GLU A 621 10.18 23.59 19.45
N ASN A 622 10.65 24.64 18.80
CA ASN A 622 11.03 24.67 17.38
C ASN A 622 9.93 24.09 16.44
N LEU A 623 8.65 24.35 16.73
CA LEU A 623 7.52 23.99 15.89
C LEU A 623 6.99 25.19 15.12
N THR A 624 6.32 24.97 13.99
CA THR A 624 5.73 26.05 13.17
C THR A 624 4.21 26.12 13.39
N PRO A 625 3.69 26.98 14.29
CA PRO A 625 2.28 27.04 14.60
C PRO A 625 1.48 27.76 13.52
N ILE A 626 0.40 27.13 13.05
CA ILE A 626 -0.59 27.65 12.12
C ILE A 626 -1.92 27.75 12.85
N VAL A 627 -2.46 28.97 12.98
CA VAL A 627 -3.73 29.20 13.68
C VAL A 627 -4.90 29.10 12.72
N ILE A 628 -5.97 28.39 13.14
CA ILE A 628 -7.21 28.19 12.40
C ILE A 628 -8.34 28.79 13.24
N GLY A 629 -8.83 29.95 12.84
CA GLY A 629 -9.88 30.70 13.54
C GLY A 629 -9.40 32.04 14.05
N SER A 630 -10.23 32.72 14.82
CA SER A 630 -10.00 34.10 15.33
C SER A 630 -10.26 34.28 16.81
N ASP A 631 -10.67 33.24 17.53
CA ASP A 631 -10.89 33.27 18.97
C ASP A 631 -9.57 33.30 19.76
N VAL A 632 -9.62 33.71 21.00
CA VAL A 632 -8.45 33.93 21.86
C VAL A 632 -7.83 32.62 22.37
N ALA A 633 -8.60 31.54 22.49
CA ALA A 633 -8.17 30.27 23.08
C ALA A 633 -8.14 29.16 22.04
N VAL A 634 -7.14 28.28 22.15
CA VAL A 634 -7.00 27.07 21.35
C VAL A 634 -7.97 26.01 21.87
N LYS A 635 -8.85 25.50 21.01
CA LYS A 635 -9.84 24.47 21.35
C LYS A 635 -9.37 23.06 20.93
N GLU A 636 -8.59 22.99 19.87
CA GLU A 636 -8.13 21.74 19.27
C GLU A 636 -6.75 21.96 18.64
N GLN A 637 -5.90 20.98 18.71
CA GLN A 637 -4.56 21.00 18.09
C GLN A 637 -4.32 19.77 17.23
N TYR A 638 -3.43 19.91 16.26
CA TYR A 638 -2.91 18.79 15.49
C TYR A 638 -1.43 19.03 15.17
N PRO A 639 -0.53 18.06 15.37
CA PRO A 639 -0.74 16.75 16.03
C PRO A 639 -1.33 16.88 17.44
N LYS A 640 -1.92 15.78 17.96
CA LYS A 640 -2.44 15.76 19.34
C LYS A 640 -1.29 15.86 20.35
N ALA A 641 -1.63 16.26 21.58
CA ALA A 641 -0.68 16.21 22.67
C ALA A 641 -0.07 14.79 22.80
N ASP A 642 1.19 14.70 23.21
CA ASP A 642 1.98 13.49 23.36
C ASP A 642 2.29 12.71 22.05
N GLU A 643 1.83 13.17 20.88
CA GLU A 643 2.29 12.63 19.59
C GLU A 643 3.71 13.09 19.26
N GLU A 644 4.48 12.24 18.60
CA GLU A 644 5.82 12.60 18.13
C GLU A 644 5.76 13.61 16.96
N VAL A 645 6.52 14.69 17.09
CA VAL A 645 6.67 15.74 16.09
C VAL A 645 8.14 16.02 15.80
N LEU A 646 8.43 16.46 14.59
CA LEU A 646 9.78 16.81 14.18
C LEU A 646 10.00 18.33 14.35
N THR A 647 11.23 18.73 14.61
CA THR A 647 11.64 20.14 14.57
C THR A 647 11.22 20.79 13.25
N ASN A 648 10.71 22.02 13.32
CA ASN A 648 10.12 22.77 12.21
C ASN A 648 8.82 22.17 11.60
N GLN A 649 8.25 21.12 12.18
CA GLN A 649 6.97 20.60 11.75
C GLN A 649 5.87 21.64 11.95
N LYS A 650 4.98 21.77 10.96
CA LYS A 650 3.77 22.60 11.09
C LYS A 650 2.81 21.94 12.08
N VAL A 651 2.33 22.75 13.02
CA VAL A 651 1.32 22.35 14.00
C VAL A 651 0.11 23.26 13.86
N PHE A 652 -1.07 22.68 13.83
CA PHE A 652 -2.30 23.40 13.61
C PHE A 652 -3.00 23.66 14.96
N LEU A 653 -3.33 24.90 15.23
CA LEU A 653 -4.00 25.35 16.45
C LEU A 653 -5.37 25.87 16.06
N LYS A 654 -6.42 25.08 16.32
CA LYS A 654 -7.80 25.45 16.00
C LYS A 654 -8.42 26.21 17.15
N THR A 655 -8.96 27.38 16.82
CA THR A 655 -9.77 28.21 17.71
C THR A 655 -11.20 28.21 17.19
N GLY A 656 -12.07 29.02 17.75
CA GLY A 656 -13.37 29.35 17.16
C GLY A 656 -13.31 30.61 16.30
N GLY A 657 -14.50 31.07 15.86
CA GLY A 657 -14.65 32.32 15.13
C GLY A 657 -14.30 32.19 13.63
N LYS A 658 -13.97 33.33 13.02
CA LYS A 658 -13.77 33.45 11.58
C LYS A 658 -12.42 32.86 11.16
N ILE A 659 -12.45 32.03 10.12
CA ILE A 659 -11.24 31.43 9.55
C ILE A 659 -10.70 32.29 8.42
N LYS A 660 -9.43 32.66 8.48
CA LYS A 660 -8.70 33.33 7.40
C LYS A 660 -7.82 32.34 6.66
N MET A 661 -7.75 32.49 5.36
CA MET A 661 -6.94 31.65 4.49
C MET A 661 -5.44 31.82 4.79
N PRO A 662 -4.71 30.76 5.13
CA PRO A 662 -3.24 30.83 5.24
C PRO A 662 -2.58 30.89 3.85
N ASP A 663 -1.30 31.20 3.82
CA ASP A 663 -0.50 30.96 2.64
C ASP A 663 -0.05 29.50 2.65
N MET A 664 -0.57 28.70 1.72
CA MET A 664 -0.26 27.28 1.60
C MET A 664 0.91 27.02 0.66
N THR A 665 1.54 28.07 0.09
CA THR A 665 2.70 27.88 -0.79
C THR A 665 3.80 27.11 -0.07
N GLY A 666 4.31 26.06 -0.71
CA GLY A 666 5.32 25.18 -0.13
C GLY A 666 4.79 24.13 0.87
N TRP A 667 3.47 24.07 1.11
CA TRP A 667 2.90 23.03 1.95
C TRP A 667 2.82 21.71 1.19
N SER A 668 3.07 20.61 1.88
CA SER A 668 2.82 19.28 1.34
C SER A 668 1.32 19.04 1.15
N ARG A 669 0.96 18.12 0.28
CA ARG A 669 -0.44 17.73 0.07
C ARG A 669 -1.12 17.27 1.36
N ARG A 670 -0.39 16.58 2.22
CA ARG A 670 -0.85 16.12 3.53
C ARG A 670 -1.21 17.30 4.43
N GLU A 671 -0.32 18.27 4.57
CA GLU A 671 -0.55 19.45 5.40
C GLU A 671 -1.77 20.25 4.94
N VAL A 672 -1.96 20.38 3.62
CA VAL A 672 -3.13 21.07 3.05
C VAL A 672 -4.42 20.32 3.35
N LEU A 673 -4.44 19.00 3.24
CA LEU A 673 -5.64 18.20 3.54
C LEU A 673 -5.96 18.21 5.04
N GLN A 674 -4.95 18.10 5.90
CA GLN A 674 -5.11 18.18 7.35
C GLN A 674 -5.66 19.55 7.79
N TYR A 675 -5.14 20.63 7.20
CA TYR A 675 -5.71 21.96 7.43
C TYR A 675 -7.19 22.01 7.04
N GLY A 676 -7.56 21.46 5.89
CA GLY A 676 -8.94 21.42 5.42
C GLY A 676 -9.87 20.65 6.36
N GLU A 677 -9.41 19.51 6.85
CA GLU A 677 -10.15 18.68 7.82
C GLU A 677 -10.39 19.42 9.13
N LEU A 678 -9.33 19.97 9.72
CA LEU A 678 -9.42 20.72 10.98
C LEU A 678 -10.26 22.01 10.85
N ALA A 679 -10.12 22.71 9.74
CA ALA A 679 -10.88 23.92 9.46
C ALA A 679 -12.35 23.64 9.07
N GLY A 680 -12.72 22.38 8.82
CA GLY A 680 -14.04 22.02 8.31
C GLY A 680 -14.30 22.49 6.88
N ILE A 681 -13.25 22.62 6.06
CA ILE A 681 -13.29 23.22 4.74
C ILE A 681 -12.98 22.15 3.68
N HIS A 682 -13.75 22.15 2.61
CA HIS A 682 -13.47 21.25 1.49
C HIS A 682 -12.35 21.79 0.61
N ILE A 683 -11.25 21.02 0.48
CA ILE A 683 -10.12 21.37 -0.37
C ILE A 683 -10.02 20.38 -1.54
N GLU A 684 -10.10 20.91 -2.76
CA GLU A 684 -9.82 20.18 -4.00
C GLU A 684 -8.33 20.31 -4.33
N VAL A 685 -7.63 19.20 -4.37
CA VAL A 685 -6.19 19.16 -4.67
C VAL A 685 -5.97 18.76 -6.12
N ASN A 686 -5.13 19.51 -6.85
CA ASN A 686 -4.77 19.24 -8.22
C ASN A 686 -3.24 19.19 -8.36
N GLY A 687 -2.72 18.06 -8.85
CA GLY A 687 -1.29 17.82 -8.97
C GLY A 687 -0.68 17.09 -7.77
N GLN A 688 0.64 16.94 -7.79
CA GLN A 688 1.44 16.26 -6.74
C GLN A 688 2.60 17.17 -6.30
N GLY A 689 3.23 16.83 -5.15
CA GLY A 689 4.33 17.59 -4.58
C GLY A 689 3.87 18.64 -3.58
N TYR A 690 4.34 19.88 -3.75
CA TYR A 690 4.05 20.99 -2.84
C TYR A 690 3.08 21.99 -3.46
N ALA A 691 2.28 22.65 -2.62
CA ALA A 691 1.34 23.66 -3.06
C ALA A 691 2.06 24.86 -3.68
N VAL A 692 1.69 25.20 -4.92
CA VAL A 692 2.26 26.35 -5.65
C VAL A 692 1.26 27.49 -5.85
N SER A 693 -0.02 27.19 -5.77
CA SER A 693 -1.07 28.20 -5.82
C SER A 693 -2.36 27.72 -5.18
N GLN A 694 -3.16 28.64 -4.71
CA GLN A 694 -4.45 28.42 -4.07
C GLN A 694 -5.49 29.38 -4.63
N SER A 695 -6.76 28.94 -4.71
CA SER A 695 -7.85 29.74 -5.32
C SER A 695 -8.29 30.94 -4.49
N ILE A 696 -8.01 30.92 -3.19
CA ILE A 696 -8.31 32.02 -2.27
C ILE A 696 -6.99 32.60 -1.78
N LYS A 697 -6.82 33.91 -1.89
CA LYS A 697 -5.59 34.59 -1.44
C LYS A 697 -5.47 34.57 0.09
N LYS A 698 -4.22 34.55 0.57
CA LYS A 698 -3.88 34.69 1.98
C LYS A 698 -4.67 35.81 2.65
N ASP A 699 -5.03 35.64 3.93
CA ASP A 699 -5.74 36.57 4.81
C ASP A 699 -7.21 36.89 4.44
N LYS A 700 -7.72 36.30 3.34
CA LYS A 700 -9.16 36.39 3.05
C LYS A 700 -9.98 35.49 3.97
N GLU A 701 -11.10 36.03 4.47
CA GLU A 701 -12.07 35.27 5.27
C GLU A 701 -12.72 34.17 4.42
N ILE A 702 -12.75 32.95 4.95
CA ILE A 702 -13.36 31.79 4.34
C ILE A 702 -14.79 31.67 4.82
N LYS A 703 -15.74 31.66 3.87
CA LYS A 703 -17.16 31.48 4.18
C LYS A 703 -17.51 30.00 4.23
N ASP A 704 -18.51 29.63 5.05
CA ASP A 704 -19.04 28.28 5.11
C ASP A 704 -19.35 27.71 3.70
N LYS A 705 -19.00 26.45 3.47
CA LYS A 705 -19.19 25.72 2.20
C LYS A 705 -18.33 26.20 1.02
N THR A 706 -17.30 27.01 1.25
CA THR A 706 -16.37 27.39 0.19
C THR A 706 -15.50 26.20 -0.17
N VAL A 707 -15.37 25.89 -1.47
CA VAL A 707 -14.42 24.90 -2.00
C VAL A 707 -13.13 25.62 -2.36
N ILE A 708 -12.03 25.20 -1.75
CA ILE A 708 -10.70 25.76 -2.02
C ILE A 708 -9.98 24.85 -2.98
N LYS A 709 -9.51 25.38 -4.10
CA LYS A 709 -8.67 24.63 -5.05
C LYS A 709 -7.21 24.96 -4.78
N VAL A 710 -6.40 23.92 -4.54
CA VAL A 710 -4.96 24.05 -4.35
C VAL A 710 -4.24 23.27 -5.45
N LYS A 711 -3.38 23.98 -6.18
CA LYS A 711 -2.57 23.38 -7.23
C LYS A 711 -1.20 23.04 -6.66
N PHE A 712 -0.79 21.81 -6.91
CA PHE A 712 0.49 21.25 -6.49
C PHE A 712 1.40 21.10 -7.69
N LYS A 713 2.67 21.36 -7.47
CA LYS A 713 3.76 21.07 -8.39
C LYS A 713 4.87 20.41 -7.57
N ASN A 714 5.54 19.45 -8.16
CA ASN A 714 6.75 18.94 -7.52
C ASN A 714 7.81 20.06 -7.52
N PRO A 715 8.68 20.13 -6.53
CA PRO A 715 9.82 21.04 -6.57
C PRO A 715 10.60 20.82 -7.86
N ASP A 716 10.95 21.93 -8.52
CA ASP A 716 11.86 21.91 -9.68
C ASP A 716 13.23 21.49 -9.23
#